data_93a2efa9e5956be468e7e16db2c43282
#
_entry.id   93a2efa9e5956be468e7e16db2c43282
#
_cell.length_a   1.000
_cell.length_b   1.000
_cell.length_c   1.000
_cell.angle_alpha   90.00
_cell.angle_beta   90.00
_cell.angle_gamma   90.00
#
_symmetry.space_group_name_H-M   'P 1'
#
loop_
_entity.id
_entity.type
_entity.pdbx_description
1 polymer ?
#
loop_
_entity_poly.entity_id
_entity_poly.type
_entity_poly.pdbx_seq_one_letter_code
_entity_poly.pdbx_strand_id
1 'polypeptide(L)'
;MSRVNAPGRLAIAMKIGLLAVTSSSAWTVQASTPPGASGQQRSVQAYTIGAGTLMDVLTRFASQAGVAISFDAAQLQGLQSPGLNGSFGVADGFARILGDSGLQAELQVSGTYRLRAAPSRGSVMELGTTTIDGQLLTATTEDSGSYTTGAVTIGKGEHTLRETPQSVTVITRKMLDDQNLNTIDQVMEKTPGITVYDSTMGGKYFYSRGFRMSGQYQYDGVPLDMGNSYVQADSFSSDMAYYDRVEVLRGAAGMMKGSGGTSGGVNFVRKRGQATPQTELSLSGGTWDNYRGQVDTGGPLNDAGTVRGRAVIAEQSRHYFYDDAQRKDQVYYGALDVDLTPDTTLGLGVAYEDVDASPCWGGLPRYRDGSDLKLSRSTCLDPSWNTWRSQRTTVFGDLRHQLNDDWAVKVAGVYTKNTQDIKYAFASGSVAPGSSTTNLLGSLYDYDQVDYGLDAYLDGKFDAFGQRHELIFGVNASRSDKDDFYSVALLPQKQDVFDPDRHIPEPDDSYFIENSTRGGPVKTVTEQHGVYSTLRLKLADPLTFVVGSRVSWYSSKSDSVFLTGGTEHARSTETGQVTPFTGVLLDLNEHLTAYASYSDIFTPQGNYRSQSGSALKPLMGESYELGIKGEWFEGRLNTAFNLFRTVQKDQAQTDYNSSCASSDGYCYENAGKVRAQGFEAEISGEVIERLQLLAGYTYTQTKTLDDIDASLNGGSFNSYVPRHVLRLWGDYALGGALERFSVGAGVNAQSDNFRVSPVSSEKITQAGYAVWNGRVGYRIDDTWSVALNGNNLFDKRYYTTIGTESFGNYYGEPRNFTATVKARF
;
A
#
# COMPACT_ATOMS: atom_id res chain seq x y z
N MET A 1 46.89 -5.18 -12.15
CA MET A 1 47.22 -5.10 -13.61
C MET A 1 46.26 -6.03 -14.34
N SER A 2 45.28 -5.49 -14.94
CA SER A 2 44.59 -5.81 -16.18
C SER A 2 43.24 -5.06 -16.14
N ARG A 3 43.11 -4.17 -17.09
CA ARG A 3 41.92 -3.33 -17.27
C ARG A 3 40.74 -4.24 -17.63
N VAL A 4 39.70 -4.23 -16.83
CA VAL A 4 38.36 -4.71 -17.24
C VAL A 4 37.67 -3.51 -17.85
N ASN A 5 37.42 -3.60 -19.15
CA ASN A 5 36.67 -2.60 -19.92
C ASN A 5 35.25 -2.52 -19.42
N ALA A 6 34.81 -1.35 -19.03
CA ALA A 6 33.42 -1.02 -18.86
C ALA A 6 32.68 -1.14 -20.20
N PRO A 7 31.54 -1.79 -20.29
CA PRO A 7 30.68 -1.74 -21.47
C PRO A 7 30.03 -0.36 -21.58
N GLY A 8 30.12 0.19 -22.77
CA GLY A 8 29.67 1.53 -23.13
C GLY A 8 28.19 1.79 -22.81
N ARG A 9 27.92 3.01 -22.41
CA ARG A 9 26.61 3.61 -22.26
C ARG A 9 25.80 3.44 -23.55
N LEU A 10 24.84 2.55 -23.56
CA LEU A 10 23.80 2.48 -24.60
C LEU A 10 22.65 3.38 -24.14
N ALA A 11 22.65 4.62 -24.61
CA ALA A 11 21.48 5.50 -24.50
C ALA A 11 20.39 4.93 -25.43
N ILE A 12 19.43 4.20 -24.90
CA ILE A 12 18.24 3.79 -25.63
C ILE A 12 17.28 4.97 -25.64
N ALA A 13 17.39 5.79 -26.69
CA ALA A 13 16.31 6.70 -27.06
C ALA A 13 15.16 5.86 -27.59
N MET A 14 14.14 5.67 -26.78
CA MET A 14 12.91 5.00 -27.18
C MET A 14 12.10 5.95 -28.08
N LYS A 15 12.35 5.88 -29.40
CA LYS A 15 11.44 6.43 -30.39
C LYS A 15 10.22 5.52 -30.45
N ILE A 16 9.08 6.02 -29.99
CA ILE A 16 7.78 5.39 -30.22
C ILE A 16 7.50 5.49 -31.73
N GLY A 17 7.83 4.43 -32.45
CA GLY A 17 7.45 4.25 -33.86
C GLY A 17 6.13 3.48 -33.91
N LEU A 18 5.08 4.15 -34.35
CA LEU A 18 3.85 3.52 -34.84
C LEU A 18 4.19 2.61 -36.03
N LEU A 19 4.22 1.29 -35.84
CA LEU A 19 4.31 0.33 -36.91
C LEU A 19 2.90 -0.01 -37.39
N ALA A 20 2.49 0.59 -38.49
CA ALA A 20 1.42 0.10 -39.33
C ALA A 20 1.91 -1.16 -40.07
N VAL A 21 1.41 -2.32 -39.70
CA VAL A 21 1.63 -3.56 -40.45
C VAL A 21 0.50 -3.74 -41.44
N THR A 22 0.78 -3.39 -42.70
CA THR A 22 0.03 -3.90 -43.84
C THR A 22 0.82 -5.08 -44.43
N SER A 23 0.32 -6.29 -44.26
CA SER A 23 0.66 -7.39 -45.20
C SER A 23 -0.50 -8.37 -45.25
N SER A 24 -1.17 -8.31 -46.37
CA SER A 24 -2.13 -9.28 -46.90
C SER A 24 -1.46 -10.63 -47.17
N SER A 25 -1.94 -11.69 -46.56
CA SER A 25 -1.85 -13.03 -47.11
C SER A 25 -3.10 -13.81 -46.70
N ALA A 26 -3.89 -14.10 -47.71
CA ALA A 26 -5.11 -14.88 -47.64
C ALA A 26 -4.79 -16.34 -47.32
N TRP A 27 -5.38 -16.85 -46.25
CA TRP A 27 -5.60 -18.28 -46.03
C TRP A 27 -7.10 -18.52 -45.96
N THR A 28 -7.65 -19.10 -47.01
CA THR A 28 -9.03 -19.60 -47.09
C THR A 28 -9.13 -20.88 -46.26
N VAL A 29 -9.77 -20.76 -45.08
CA VAL A 29 -10.29 -21.92 -44.36
C VAL A 29 -11.82 -21.91 -44.53
N GLN A 30 -12.36 -22.89 -45.24
CA GLN A 30 -13.79 -23.13 -45.31
C GLN A 30 -14.28 -23.60 -43.93
N ALA A 31 -15.00 -22.72 -43.25
CA ALA A 31 -15.76 -23.10 -42.08
C ALA A 31 -17.19 -23.47 -42.51
N SER A 32 -17.57 -24.70 -42.20
CA SER A 32 -18.94 -25.16 -42.27
C SER A 32 -19.82 -24.45 -41.26
N THR A 33 -20.84 -23.80 -41.75
CA THR A 33 -21.90 -23.14 -40.97
C THR A 33 -22.75 -24.16 -40.21
N PRO A 34 -22.96 -23.98 -38.88
CA PRO A 34 -24.10 -24.60 -38.20
C PRO A 34 -25.38 -23.79 -38.47
N PRO A 35 -26.53 -24.41 -38.51
CA PRO A 35 -27.77 -23.76 -38.94
C PRO A 35 -28.38 -22.90 -37.82
N GLY A 36 -28.62 -21.66 -38.14
CA GLY A 36 -29.74 -20.84 -37.80
C GLY A 36 -29.97 -20.45 -36.31
N ALA A 37 -29.44 -19.32 -35.91
CA ALA A 37 -30.17 -18.44 -34.99
C ALA A 37 -30.79 -17.32 -35.85
N SER A 38 -32.09 -17.41 -36.05
CA SER A 38 -32.90 -16.43 -36.78
C SER A 38 -32.82 -15.08 -36.06
N GLY A 39 -32.15 -14.09 -36.66
CA GLY A 39 -32.30 -12.68 -36.31
C GLY A 39 -33.80 -12.31 -36.44
N GLN A 40 -34.43 -12.02 -35.31
CA GLN A 40 -35.73 -11.35 -35.29
C GLN A 40 -35.57 -9.95 -35.91
N GLN A 41 -35.95 -9.81 -37.21
CA GLN A 41 -36.24 -8.53 -37.81
C GLN A 41 -37.17 -7.77 -36.88
N ARG A 42 -36.88 -6.51 -36.60
CA ARG A 42 -37.78 -5.54 -35.96
C ARG A 42 -39.02 -5.42 -36.83
N SER A 43 -40.05 -6.28 -36.63
CA SER A 43 -41.35 -6.19 -37.29
C SER A 43 -42.12 -5.05 -36.58
N VAL A 44 -42.26 -3.94 -37.29
CA VAL A 44 -43.19 -2.87 -36.91
C VAL A 44 -44.60 -3.36 -37.22
N GLN A 45 -45.49 -3.42 -36.21
CA GLN A 45 -46.89 -3.83 -36.37
C GLN A 45 -47.83 -2.67 -35.99
N ALA A 46 -49.00 -2.59 -36.67
CA ALA A 46 -49.98 -1.61 -36.31
C ALA A 46 -50.85 -2.06 -35.12
N TYR A 47 -50.96 -1.21 -34.14
CA TYR A 47 -51.78 -1.42 -32.94
C TYR A 47 -52.90 -0.39 -32.82
N THR A 48 -54.07 -0.79 -32.32
CA THR A 48 -55.19 0.06 -31.99
C THR A 48 -55.72 -0.38 -30.61
N ILE A 49 -55.15 0.16 -29.55
CA ILE A 49 -55.52 -0.18 -28.18
C ILE A 49 -55.99 1.11 -27.46
N GLY A 50 -57.26 1.10 -27.08
CA GLY A 50 -57.84 2.25 -26.39
C GLY A 50 -57.28 2.47 -24.98
N ALA A 51 -57.42 3.69 -24.47
CA ALA A 51 -57.05 4.05 -23.10
C ALA A 51 -57.80 3.19 -22.06
N GLY A 52 -57.15 2.93 -20.93
CA GLY A 52 -57.71 2.13 -19.85
C GLY A 52 -56.75 1.94 -18.70
N THR A 53 -57.04 0.99 -17.81
CA THR A 53 -56.07 0.63 -16.74
C THR A 53 -54.76 0.14 -17.34
N LEU A 54 -53.63 0.51 -16.74
CA LEU A 54 -52.29 0.15 -17.27
C LEU A 54 -52.18 -1.37 -17.42
N MET A 55 -52.74 -2.15 -16.51
CA MET A 55 -52.78 -3.61 -16.56
C MET A 55 -53.51 -4.11 -17.82
N ASP A 56 -54.70 -3.61 -18.12
CA ASP A 56 -55.51 -4.01 -19.29
C ASP A 56 -54.81 -3.66 -20.60
N VAL A 57 -54.23 -2.45 -20.68
CA VAL A 57 -53.54 -1.96 -21.88
C VAL A 57 -52.26 -2.78 -22.14
N LEU A 58 -51.46 -3.08 -21.11
CA LEU A 58 -50.24 -3.93 -21.20
C LEU A 58 -50.59 -5.35 -21.63
N THR A 59 -51.66 -5.91 -21.06
CA THR A 59 -52.08 -7.30 -21.38
C THR A 59 -52.55 -7.39 -22.83
N ARG A 60 -53.37 -6.43 -23.33
CA ARG A 60 -53.81 -6.37 -24.72
C ARG A 60 -52.65 -6.17 -25.69
N PHE A 61 -51.71 -5.28 -25.34
CA PHE A 61 -50.54 -5.04 -26.18
C PHE A 61 -49.66 -6.28 -26.27
N ALA A 62 -49.31 -6.91 -25.15
CA ALA A 62 -48.49 -8.13 -25.11
C ALA A 62 -49.12 -9.28 -25.92
N SER A 63 -50.44 -9.45 -25.80
CA SER A 63 -51.23 -10.41 -26.58
C SER A 63 -51.20 -10.15 -28.08
N GLN A 64 -51.36 -8.86 -28.51
CA GLN A 64 -51.31 -8.51 -29.94
C GLN A 64 -49.91 -8.54 -30.51
N ALA A 65 -48.91 -8.21 -29.70
CA ALA A 65 -47.49 -8.28 -30.05
C ALA A 65 -46.91 -9.69 -30.03
N GLY A 66 -47.64 -10.69 -29.49
CA GLY A 66 -47.21 -12.07 -29.40
C GLY A 66 -46.03 -12.28 -28.41
N VAL A 67 -45.91 -11.43 -27.37
CA VAL A 67 -44.82 -11.49 -26.38
C VAL A 67 -45.37 -11.74 -24.98
N ALA A 68 -44.57 -12.47 -24.17
CA ALA A 68 -44.88 -12.66 -22.78
C ALA A 68 -44.41 -11.47 -21.93
N ILE A 69 -45.22 -11.02 -20.98
CA ILE A 69 -44.86 -9.98 -20.01
C ILE A 69 -45.15 -10.47 -18.59
N SER A 70 -44.22 -10.22 -17.68
CA SER A 70 -44.37 -10.53 -16.25
C SER A 70 -44.30 -9.24 -15.42
N PHE A 71 -45.26 -9.07 -14.51
CA PHE A 71 -45.34 -7.92 -13.59
C PHE A 71 -46.04 -8.30 -12.31
N ASP A 72 -45.80 -7.53 -11.27
CA ASP A 72 -46.55 -7.60 -10.01
C ASP A 72 -47.83 -6.75 -10.15
N ALA A 73 -48.98 -7.35 -9.96
CA ALA A 73 -50.27 -6.67 -10.06
C ALA A 73 -50.40 -5.51 -9.05
N ALA A 74 -49.72 -5.59 -7.89
CA ALA A 74 -49.70 -4.51 -6.90
C ALA A 74 -49.01 -3.25 -7.43
N GLN A 75 -48.00 -3.36 -8.30
CA GLN A 75 -47.28 -2.23 -8.90
C GLN A 75 -48.12 -1.45 -9.92
N LEU A 76 -49.16 -2.07 -10.50
CA LEU A 76 -50.01 -1.49 -11.52
C LEU A 76 -51.34 -0.94 -10.97
N GLN A 77 -51.60 -1.11 -9.69
CA GLN A 77 -52.89 -0.73 -9.07
C GLN A 77 -53.07 0.80 -9.09
N GLY A 78 -54.13 1.26 -9.71
CA GLY A 78 -54.45 2.67 -9.81
C GLY A 78 -53.79 3.43 -10.98
N LEU A 79 -52.89 2.79 -11.73
CA LEU A 79 -52.23 3.41 -12.88
C LEU A 79 -53.11 3.33 -14.15
N GLN A 80 -53.13 4.41 -14.94
CA GLN A 80 -53.86 4.52 -16.21
C GLN A 80 -52.87 4.64 -17.36
N SER A 81 -53.25 4.18 -18.57
CA SER A 81 -52.49 4.35 -19.80
C SER A 81 -53.37 5.04 -20.86
N PRO A 82 -52.78 5.91 -21.67
CA PRO A 82 -53.53 6.55 -22.81
C PRO A 82 -53.83 5.58 -23.95
N GLY A 83 -53.37 4.29 -23.84
CA GLY A 83 -53.48 3.31 -24.92
C GLY A 83 -52.35 3.45 -25.93
N LEU A 84 -52.51 2.75 -27.08
CA LEU A 84 -51.49 2.76 -28.14
C LEU A 84 -52.20 2.74 -29.52
N ASN A 85 -51.97 3.77 -30.35
CA ASN A 85 -52.52 3.83 -31.69
C ASN A 85 -51.42 4.21 -32.70
N GLY A 86 -51.18 3.36 -33.67
CA GLY A 86 -50.12 3.52 -34.68
C GLY A 86 -49.26 2.28 -34.87
N SER A 87 -48.23 2.44 -35.70
CA SER A 87 -47.29 1.32 -36.01
C SER A 87 -46.03 1.44 -35.15
N PHE A 88 -45.74 0.44 -34.32
CA PHE A 88 -44.66 0.42 -33.38
C PHE A 88 -43.92 -0.94 -33.37
N GLY A 89 -42.62 -0.94 -33.03
CA GLY A 89 -41.93 -2.10 -32.57
C GLY A 89 -42.32 -2.46 -31.13
N VAL A 90 -42.09 -3.69 -30.68
CA VAL A 90 -42.52 -4.15 -29.37
C VAL A 90 -41.93 -3.30 -28.24
N ALA A 91 -40.65 -2.97 -28.30
CA ALA A 91 -39.99 -2.15 -27.29
C ALA A 91 -40.54 -0.70 -27.26
N ASP A 92 -40.76 -0.11 -28.44
CA ASP A 92 -41.30 1.24 -28.54
C ASP A 92 -42.77 1.30 -28.10
N GLY A 93 -43.55 0.23 -28.36
CA GLY A 93 -44.91 0.07 -27.89
C GLY A 93 -45.00 0.03 -26.37
N PHE A 94 -44.16 -0.75 -25.71
CA PHE A 94 -44.05 -0.76 -24.24
C PHE A 94 -43.62 0.60 -23.68
N ALA A 95 -42.63 1.25 -24.29
CA ALA A 95 -42.17 2.56 -23.85
C ALA A 95 -43.27 3.62 -23.91
N ARG A 96 -44.14 3.57 -24.97
CA ARG A 96 -45.26 4.48 -25.13
C ARG A 96 -46.39 4.23 -24.14
N ILE A 97 -46.75 2.96 -23.91
CA ILE A 97 -47.79 2.55 -22.96
C ILE A 97 -47.42 2.90 -21.52
N LEU A 98 -46.11 2.76 -21.17
CA LEU A 98 -45.57 2.97 -19.83
C LEU A 98 -45.20 4.44 -19.53
N GLY A 99 -45.18 5.34 -20.55
CA GLY A 99 -44.62 6.69 -20.56
C GLY A 99 -44.57 7.45 -19.24
N ASP A 100 -45.74 7.66 -18.58
CA ASP A 100 -45.85 8.43 -17.33
C ASP A 100 -46.04 7.56 -16.08
N SER A 101 -45.91 6.23 -16.20
CA SER A 101 -46.15 5.30 -15.10
C SER A 101 -44.97 5.14 -14.13
N GLY A 102 -43.81 5.69 -14.47
CA GLY A 102 -42.59 5.44 -13.69
C GLY A 102 -42.02 3.99 -13.81
N LEU A 103 -42.53 3.25 -14.83
CA LEU A 103 -42.13 1.87 -15.10
C LEU A 103 -41.50 1.73 -16.50
N GLN A 104 -40.61 0.77 -16.67
CA GLN A 104 -40.06 0.35 -17.97
C GLN A 104 -40.16 -1.14 -18.15
N ALA A 105 -40.28 -1.61 -19.43
CA ALA A 105 -40.27 -3.02 -19.76
C ALA A 105 -38.87 -3.45 -20.23
N GLU A 106 -38.27 -4.43 -19.58
CA GLU A 106 -36.96 -4.98 -19.88
C GLU A 106 -37.11 -6.39 -20.43
N LEU A 107 -36.47 -6.68 -21.57
CA LEU A 107 -36.44 -8.01 -22.18
C LEU A 107 -35.44 -8.91 -21.41
N GLN A 108 -35.92 -10.01 -20.85
CA GLN A 108 -35.12 -11.01 -20.18
C GLN A 108 -34.53 -12.02 -21.18
N VAL A 109 -33.46 -12.70 -20.81
CA VAL A 109 -32.80 -13.74 -21.60
C VAL A 109 -33.79 -14.87 -21.97
N SER A 110 -34.84 -15.09 -21.17
CA SER A 110 -35.94 -16.02 -21.43
C SER A 110 -36.88 -15.60 -22.57
N GLY A 111 -36.72 -14.38 -23.16
CA GLY A 111 -37.63 -13.85 -24.14
C GLY A 111 -38.91 -13.21 -23.55
N THR A 112 -39.04 -13.13 -22.26
CA THR A 112 -40.19 -12.54 -21.55
C THR A 112 -39.85 -11.10 -21.14
N TYR A 113 -40.78 -10.15 -21.31
CA TYR A 113 -40.62 -8.78 -20.78
C TYR A 113 -40.96 -8.74 -19.29
N ARG A 114 -40.15 -8.04 -18.48
CA ARG A 114 -40.39 -7.79 -17.06
C ARG A 114 -40.49 -6.30 -16.79
N LEU A 115 -41.47 -5.88 -15.99
CA LEU A 115 -41.58 -4.47 -15.57
C LEU A 115 -40.65 -4.19 -14.41
N ARG A 116 -39.94 -3.05 -14.52
CA ARG A 116 -39.13 -2.46 -13.44
C ARG A 116 -39.47 -0.97 -13.31
N ALA A 117 -39.14 -0.38 -12.14
CA ALA A 117 -39.18 1.07 -11.98
C ALA A 117 -38.28 1.74 -13.01
N ALA A 118 -38.79 2.68 -13.78
CA ALA A 118 -37.98 3.48 -14.69
C ALA A 118 -37.11 4.44 -13.86
N PRO A 119 -35.88 4.70 -14.27
CA PRO A 119 -35.09 5.77 -13.65
C PRO A 119 -35.84 7.08 -13.85
N SER A 120 -36.17 7.77 -12.76
CA SER A 120 -36.96 9.01 -12.78
C SER A 120 -36.25 10.10 -13.58
N ARG A 121 -36.80 10.48 -14.72
CA ARG A 121 -36.45 11.73 -15.40
C ARG A 121 -37.12 12.87 -14.63
N GLY A 122 -36.38 13.43 -13.65
CA GLY A 122 -36.81 14.62 -12.93
C GLY A 122 -36.92 15.81 -13.88
N SER A 123 -38.01 16.51 -13.78
CA SER A 123 -38.17 17.87 -14.30
C SER A 123 -37.07 18.76 -13.78
N VAL A 124 -36.45 19.57 -14.65
CA VAL A 124 -35.45 20.58 -14.32
C VAL A 124 -36.03 21.54 -13.29
N MET A 125 -35.72 21.33 -12.03
CA MET A 125 -35.73 22.34 -11.01
C MET A 125 -34.23 22.52 -10.70
N GLU A 126 -33.66 23.68 -11.02
CA GLU A 126 -32.31 24.07 -10.63
C GLU A 126 -32.22 24.10 -9.09
N LEU A 127 -32.01 22.99 -8.51
CA LEU A 127 -31.41 22.86 -7.18
C LEU A 127 -29.93 22.52 -7.43
N GLY A 128 -29.04 23.33 -6.87
CA GLY A 128 -27.61 23.15 -6.99
C GLY A 128 -27.22 21.67 -6.79
N THR A 129 -26.30 21.20 -7.60
CA THR A 129 -25.83 19.84 -7.68
C THR A 129 -25.53 19.28 -6.28
N THR A 130 -26.55 18.66 -5.67
CA THR A 130 -26.33 17.75 -4.55
C THR A 130 -26.13 16.39 -5.19
N THR A 131 -24.89 16.03 -5.46
CA THR A 131 -24.53 14.66 -5.85
C THR A 131 -24.70 13.80 -4.61
N ILE A 132 -25.88 13.21 -4.44
CA ILE A 132 -26.06 12.07 -3.54
C ILE A 132 -25.78 10.85 -4.41
N ASP A 133 -24.51 10.55 -4.62
CA ASP A 133 -24.08 9.26 -5.12
C ASP A 133 -24.19 8.26 -3.98
N GLY A 134 -25.31 7.56 -3.92
CA GLY A 134 -25.41 6.30 -3.17
C GLY A 134 -24.64 5.18 -3.89
N GLN A 135 -23.41 5.45 -4.31
CA GLN A 135 -22.55 4.46 -4.92
C GLN A 135 -22.07 3.52 -3.81
N LEU A 136 -22.44 2.24 -3.90
CA LEU A 136 -21.89 1.22 -3.02
C LEU A 136 -20.37 1.23 -3.17
N LEU A 137 -19.64 1.41 -2.06
CA LEU A 137 -18.18 1.39 -2.05
C LEU A 137 -17.71 0.00 -2.46
N THR A 138 -16.76 -0.05 -3.37
CA THR A 138 -16.06 -1.26 -3.81
C THR A 138 -14.67 -1.32 -3.19
N ALA A 139 -13.87 -2.30 -3.56
CA ALA A 139 -12.45 -2.34 -3.17
C ALA A 139 -11.65 -1.20 -3.83
N THR A 140 -12.02 -0.75 -5.04
CA THR A 140 -11.40 0.40 -5.72
C THR A 140 -11.80 1.70 -5.00
N THR A 141 -10.81 2.54 -4.69
CA THR A 141 -11.04 3.79 -3.94
C THR A 141 -10.98 5.05 -4.80
N GLU A 142 -10.51 4.95 -6.04
CA GLU A 142 -10.58 6.04 -7.02
C GLU A 142 -12.03 6.45 -7.24
N ASP A 143 -12.26 7.74 -7.37
CA ASP A 143 -13.56 8.36 -7.59
C ASP A 143 -14.63 8.08 -6.51
N SER A 144 -14.29 7.32 -5.45
CA SER A 144 -15.22 7.06 -4.34
C SER A 144 -15.53 8.29 -3.49
N GLY A 145 -14.65 9.29 -3.52
CA GLY A 145 -14.76 10.47 -2.66
C GLY A 145 -14.66 10.18 -1.16
N SER A 146 -14.23 8.97 -0.77
CA SER A 146 -14.28 8.46 0.61
C SER A 146 -12.90 8.23 1.23
N TYR A 147 -12.82 8.36 2.57
CA TYR A 147 -11.67 7.93 3.37
C TYR A 147 -11.77 6.48 3.86
N THR A 148 -12.77 5.75 3.38
CA THR A 148 -12.91 4.31 3.63
C THR A 148 -13.15 3.56 2.32
N THR A 149 -13.25 2.23 2.39
CA THR A 149 -13.44 1.34 1.25
C THR A 149 -14.54 0.32 1.54
N GLY A 150 -15.18 -0.19 0.51
CA GLY A 150 -16.16 -1.28 0.63
C GLY A 150 -15.54 -2.64 0.86
N ALA A 151 -14.28 -2.85 0.42
CA ALA A 151 -13.57 -4.11 0.65
C ALA A 151 -12.05 -3.92 0.70
N VAL A 152 -11.36 -4.85 1.35
CA VAL A 152 -9.90 -4.99 1.38
C VAL A 152 -9.47 -6.28 0.70
N THR A 153 -8.27 -6.29 0.14
CA THR A 153 -7.72 -7.41 -0.63
C THR A 153 -6.45 -8.02 -0.01
N ILE A 154 -5.91 -7.40 1.02
CA ILE A 154 -4.66 -7.82 1.68
C ILE A 154 -4.70 -9.26 2.21
N GLY A 155 -5.87 -9.75 2.62
CA GLY A 155 -6.09 -11.11 3.14
C GLY A 155 -6.41 -12.17 2.08
N LYS A 156 -6.37 -11.83 0.78
CA LYS A 156 -6.91 -12.57 -0.37
C LYS A 156 -8.45 -12.53 -0.41
N GLY A 157 -8.99 -12.61 -1.62
CA GLY A 157 -10.42 -12.34 -1.84
C GLY A 157 -10.77 -10.87 -1.54
N GLU A 158 -12.04 -10.56 -1.59
CA GLU A 158 -12.59 -9.24 -1.27
C GLU A 158 -13.52 -9.35 -0.07
N HIS A 159 -13.14 -8.76 1.07
CA HIS A 159 -13.94 -8.77 2.31
C HIS A 159 -14.07 -7.33 2.83
N THR A 160 -15.20 -7.03 3.44
CA THR A 160 -15.36 -5.73 4.12
C THR A 160 -14.40 -5.60 5.31
N LEU A 161 -14.14 -4.39 5.76
CA LEU A 161 -13.37 -4.16 6.99
C LEU A 161 -14.00 -4.88 8.18
N ARG A 162 -15.35 -4.93 8.25
CA ARG A 162 -16.12 -5.58 9.31
C ARG A 162 -15.94 -7.10 9.29
N GLU A 163 -15.90 -7.72 8.10
CA GLU A 163 -15.73 -9.17 7.94
C GLU A 163 -14.27 -9.63 8.14
N THR A 164 -13.31 -8.74 8.22
CA THR A 164 -11.90 -9.07 8.39
C THR A 164 -11.54 -9.13 9.87
N PRO A 165 -11.26 -10.30 10.49
CA PRO A 165 -11.00 -10.42 11.93
C PRO A 165 -9.54 -10.06 12.30
N GLN A 166 -9.02 -8.99 11.72
CA GLN A 166 -7.70 -8.40 11.98
C GLN A 166 -7.78 -6.90 11.79
N SER A 167 -6.82 -6.18 12.37
CA SER A 167 -6.72 -4.72 12.22
C SER A 167 -6.16 -4.34 10.87
N VAL A 168 -6.96 -3.70 10.03
CA VAL A 168 -6.57 -3.21 8.69
C VAL A 168 -6.96 -1.75 8.57
N THR A 169 -6.02 -0.92 8.11
CA THR A 169 -6.25 0.47 7.70
C THR A 169 -6.07 0.60 6.20
N VAL A 170 -6.95 1.34 5.55
CA VAL A 170 -6.83 1.66 4.12
C VAL A 170 -6.61 3.15 3.95
N ILE A 171 -5.52 3.52 3.28
CA ILE A 171 -5.27 4.89 2.84
C ILE A 171 -5.76 4.98 1.40
N THR A 172 -6.92 5.62 1.22
CA THR A 172 -7.63 5.73 -0.05
C THR A 172 -7.02 6.76 -0.98
N ARG A 173 -7.35 6.70 -2.28
CA ARG A 173 -6.88 7.70 -3.25
C ARG A 173 -7.26 9.12 -2.85
N LYS A 174 -8.50 9.33 -2.39
CA LYS A 174 -8.94 10.66 -1.90
C LYS A 174 -8.05 11.17 -0.76
N MET A 175 -7.67 10.32 0.18
CA MET A 175 -6.80 10.72 1.29
C MET A 175 -5.38 11.04 0.82
N LEU A 176 -4.84 10.24 -0.12
CA LEU A 176 -3.55 10.51 -0.75
C LEU A 176 -3.54 11.88 -1.42
N ASP A 177 -4.61 12.21 -2.14
CA ASP A 177 -4.75 13.48 -2.87
C ASP A 177 -4.98 14.67 -1.94
N ASP A 178 -5.88 14.56 -0.96
CA ASP A 178 -6.23 15.67 -0.06
C ASP A 178 -5.05 16.10 0.82
N GLN A 179 -4.23 15.16 1.26
CA GLN A 179 -3.03 15.44 2.07
C GLN A 179 -1.74 15.57 1.24
N ASN A 180 -1.83 15.43 -0.11
CA ASN A 180 -0.67 15.49 -1.01
C ASN A 180 0.43 14.49 -0.61
N LEU A 181 0.03 13.22 -0.37
CA LEU A 181 0.92 12.13 0.02
C LEU A 181 1.49 11.46 -1.24
N ASN A 182 2.71 11.83 -1.60
CA ASN A 182 3.34 11.40 -2.85
C ASN A 182 4.29 10.21 -2.68
N THR A 183 4.69 9.88 -1.43
CA THR A 183 5.60 8.76 -1.14
C THR A 183 5.06 7.86 -0.06
N ILE A 184 5.51 6.60 -0.04
CA ILE A 184 5.11 5.64 1.01
C ILE A 184 5.46 6.13 2.42
N ASP A 185 6.55 6.85 2.59
CA ASP A 185 6.96 7.40 3.88
C ASP A 185 5.90 8.35 4.43
N GLN A 186 5.41 9.25 3.58
CA GLN A 186 4.34 10.20 3.92
C GLN A 186 3.03 9.45 4.25
N VAL A 187 2.71 8.40 3.50
CA VAL A 187 1.55 7.54 3.75
C VAL A 187 1.64 6.89 5.13
N MET A 188 2.78 6.28 5.44
CA MET A 188 2.98 5.58 6.72
C MET A 188 2.99 6.53 7.92
N GLU A 189 3.48 7.78 7.75
CA GLU A 189 3.40 8.82 8.79
C GLU A 189 1.96 9.24 9.15
N LYS A 190 1.03 9.10 8.21
CA LYS A 190 -0.40 9.42 8.40
C LYS A 190 -1.24 8.20 8.77
N THR A 191 -0.67 7.00 8.66
CA THR A 191 -1.38 5.75 8.95
C THR A 191 -1.53 5.53 10.47
N PRO A 192 -2.73 5.29 10.98
CA PRO A 192 -2.97 4.93 12.37
C PRO A 192 -2.12 3.75 12.85
N GLY A 193 -1.56 3.85 14.05
CA GLY A 193 -0.80 2.78 14.68
C GLY A 193 0.62 2.57 14.11
N ILE A 194 1.04 3.38 13.15
CA ILE A 194 2.38 3.30 12.56
C ILE A 194 3.28 4.42 13.10
N THR A 195 4.50 4.04 13.43
CA THR A 195 5.60 4.95 13.77
C THR A 195 6.68 4.83 12.71
N VAL A 196 7.10 5.97 12.16
CA VAL A 196 8.18 6.06 11.16
C VAL A 196 9.46 6.51 11.86
N TYR A 197 10.55 5.88 11.52
CA TYR A 197 11.88 6.10 12.10
C TYR A 197 12.90 6.24 10.98
N ASP A 198 13.69 7.33 10.99
CA ASP A 198 14.70 7.59 9.98
C ASP A 198 15.90 6.66 10.14
N SER A 199 16.33 6.05 9.05
CA SER A 199 17.56 5.26 9.00
C SER A 199 18.73 6.16 8.61
N THR A 200 19.90 5.93 9.21
CA THR A 200 21.16 6.62 8.86
C THR A 200 21.68 6.27 7.46
N MET A 201 20.95 5.46 6.72
CA MET A 201 21.31 5.00 5.38
C MET A 201 20.25 5.42 4.33
N GLY A 202 19.52 6.51 4.61
CA GLY A 202 18.60 7.14 3.66
C GLY A 202 17.24 6.50 3.50
N GLY A 203 16.95 5.46 4.25
CA GLY A 203 15.64 4.83 4.25
C GLY A 203 14.82 5.16 5.49
N LYS A 204 13.60 4.68 5.53
CA LYS A 204 12.71 4.73 6.68
C LYS A 204 12.45 3.33 7.22
N TYR A 205 12.31 3.21 8.52
CA TYR A 205 11.80 2.01 9.18
C TYR A 205 10.39 2.28 9.67
N PHE A 206 9.51 1.34 9.42
CA PHE A 206 8.14 1.40 9.90
C PHE A 206 7.97 0.45 11.08
N TYR A 207 7.30 0.93 12.11
CA TYR A 207 7.01 0.14 13.32
C TYR A 207 5.50 0.11 13.55
N SER A 208 4.99 -1.08 13.82
CA SER A 208 3.62 -1.31 14.25
C SER A 208 3.64 -2.11 15.54
N ARG A 209 2.87 -1.70 16.54
CA ARG A 209 2.77 -2.39 17.83
C ARG A 209 4.13 -2.63 18.51
N GLY A 210 5.10 -1.73 18.31
CA GLY A 210 6.46 -1.86 18.86
C GLY A 210 7.42 -2.75 18.06
N PHE A 211 6.96 -3.46 17.04
CA PHE A 211 7.79 -4.30 16.17
C PHE A 211 8.06 -3.62 14.84
N ARG A 212 9.26 -3.81 14.31
CA ARG A 212 9.62 -3.33 12.98
C ARG A 212 8.86 -4.13 11.90
N MET A 213 8.29 -3.42 10.93
CA MET A 213 7.74 -4.00 9.71
C MET A 213 8.89 -4.29 8.74
N SER A 214 9.20 -5.55 8.52
CA SER A 214 10.30 -5.95 7.64
C SER A 214 9.85 -6.97 6.62
N GLY A 215 10.07 -6.67 5.34
CA GLY A 215 9.92 -7.61 4.23
C GLY A 215 8.51 -8.13 3.97
N GLN A 216 7.45 -7.49 4.48
CA GLN A 216 6.06 -7.92 4.29
C GLN A 216 5.29 -6.98 3.37
N TYR A 217 5.76 -6.91 2.13
CA TYR A 217 5.13 -6.12 1.09
C TYR A 217 4.42 -7.02 0.08
N GLN A 218 3.27 -6.54 -0.39
CA GLN A 218 2.52 -7.13 -1.49
C GLN A 218 2.26 -6.07 -2.56
N TYR A 219 2.24 -6.49 -3.80
CA TYR A 219 1.83 -5.72 -4.96
C TYR A 219 0.63 -6.41 -5.61
N ASP A 220 -0.55 -5.79 -5.59
CA ASP A 220 -1.83 -6.41 -5.98
C ASP A 220 -2.09 -7.78 -5.31
N GLY A 221 -1.64 -7.91 -4.06
CA GLY A 221 -1.73 -9.14 -3.28
C GLY A 221 -0.61 -10.15 -3.53
N VAL A 222 0.33 -9.92 -4.47
CA VAL A 222 1.49 -10.79 -4.72
C VAL A 222 2.61 -10.47 -3.74
N PRO A 223 3.06 -11.40 -2.89
CA PRO A 223 4.11 -11.14 -1.92
C PRO A 223 5.49 -11.04 -2.58
N LEU A 224 6.25 -9.99 -2.25
CA LEU A 224 7.63 -9.79 -2.65
C LEU A 224 8.53 -9.50 -1.44
N ASP A 225 9.82 -9.77 -1.58
CA ASP A 225 10.83 -9.37 -0.62
C ASP A 225 11.56 -8.13 -1.12
N MET A 226 11.23 -6.97 -0.57
CA MET A 226 11.74 -5.67 -1.01
C MET A 226 12.93 -5.17 -0.17
N GLY A 227 13.39 -5.95 0.81
CA GLY A 227 14.55 -5.58 1.62
C GLY A 227 15.86 -5.78 0.86
N ASN A 228 16.81 -4.83 0.91
CA ASN A 228 18.15 -5.07 0.45
C ASN A 228 19.01 -5.78 1.52
N SER A 229 20.18 -6.29 1.12
CA SER A 229 21.02 -7.15 1.96
C SER A 229 21.64 -6.43 3.15
N TYR A 230 21.94 -5.14 3.03
CA TYR A 230 22.68 -4.37 4.02
C TYR A 230 21.89 -3.18 4.57
N VAL A 231 21.35 -2.35 3.70
CA VAL A 231 20.46 -1.25 4.10
C VAL A 231 19.07 -1.80 4.32
N GLN A 232 18.82 -2.37 5.46
CA GLN A 232 17.53 -2.96 5.84
C GLN A 232 16.38 -1.93 5.95
N ALA A 233 16.49 -0.80 5.26
CA ALA A 233 15.43 0.19 5.22
C ALA A 233 14.23 -0.32 4.42
N ASP A 234 13.03 -0.16 4.96
CA ASP A 234 11.81 -0.67 4.38
C ASP A 234 11.29 0.21 3.24
N SER A 235 11.87 1.38 3.04
CA SER A 235 11.43 2.31 2.01
C SER A 235 12.45 2.48 0.91
N PHE A 236 12.24 1.77 -0.16
CA PHE A 236 12.47 2.39 -1.45
C PHE A 236 11.26 3.30 -1.68
N SER A 237 11.49 4.60 -1.71
CA SER A 237 10.47 5.62 -1.86
C SER A 237 9.65 5.38 -3.14
N SER A 238 8.69 4.47 -3.09
CA SER A 238 7.73 4.29 -4.18
C SER A 238 6.81 5.49 -4.24
N ASP A 239 6.67 6.04 -5.43
CA ASP A 239 5.74 7.13 -5.69
C ASP A 239 4.29 6.63 -5.70
N MET A 240 3.38 7.40 -5.10
CA MET A 240 1.97 7.04 -4.99
C MET A 240 1.15 7.39 -6.23
N ALA A 241 1.74 7.98 -7.28
CA ALA A 241 1.01 8.42 -8.47
C ALA A 241 0.22 7.32 -9.16
N TYR A 242 0.76 6.09 -9.20
CA TYR A 242 0.17 4.97 -9.91
C TYR A 242 -0.53 3.93 -9.01
N TYR A 243 -0.70 4.25 -7.70
CA TYR A 243 -1.47 3.41 -6.79
C TYR A 243 -2.87 3.99 -6.54
N ASP A 244 -3.87 3.13 -6.52
CA ASP A 244 -5.24 3.41 -6.10
C ASP A 244 -5.29 3.62 -4.58
N ARG A 245 -4.68 2.69 -3.84
CA ARG A 245 -4.70 2.69 -2.37
C ARG A 245 -3.52 1.94 -1.78
N VAL A 246 -3.32 2.13 -0.48
CA VAL A 246 -2.40 1.36 0.34
C VAL A 246 -3.19 0.72 1.49
N GLU A 247 -3.12 -0.61 1.59
CA GLU A 247 -3.74 -1.37 2.67
C GLU A 247 -2.67 -1.77 3.69
N VAL A 248 -2.86 -1.47 4.97
CA VAL A 248 -1.90 -1.75 6.05
C VAL A 248 -2.55 -2.65 7.07
N LEU A 249 -2.07 -3.88 7.15
CA LEU A 249 -2.47 -4.87 8.17
C LEU A 249 -1.51 -4.80 9.35
N ARG A 250 -2.03 -4.82 10.57
CA ARG A 250 -1.25 -4.84 11.82
C ARG A 250 -1.35 -6.20 12.51
N GLY A 251 -0.24 -6.66 13.10
CA GLY A 251 -0.13 -7.97 13.74
C GLY A 251 0.47 -9.05 12.83
N ALA A 252 0.58 -10.29 13.28
CA ALA A 252 1.19 -11.37 12.52
C ALA A 252 0.42 -11.65 11.22
N ALA A 253 1.14 -11.68 10.11
CA ALA A 253 0.59 -11.79 8.75
C ALA A 253 1.11 -13.05 8.01
N GLY A 254 1.38 -14.15 8.74
CA GLY A 254 2.00 -15.36 8.19
C GLY A 254 1.20 -16.04 7.08
N MET A 255 -0.13 -15.91 7.07
CA MET A 255 -0.99 -16.41 6.00
C MET A 255 -0.67 -15.75 4.64
N MET A 256 -0.25 -14.49 4.65
CA MET A 256 -0.07 -13.70 3.42
C MET A 256 1.22 -14.09 2.68
N LYS A 257 2.34 -14.23 3.40
CA LYS A 257 3.66 -14.48 2.83
C LYS A 257 4.35 -15.71 3.43
N GLY A 258 4.06 -16.05 4.69
CA GLY A 258 4.72 -17.11 5.45
C GLY A 258 5.81 -16.57 6.37
N SER A 259 6.97 -16.20 5.83
CA SER A 259 8.06 -15.60 6.62
C SER A 259 7.92 -14.08 6.73
N GLY A 260 8.30 -13.51 7.87
CA GLY A 260 8.35 -12.07 8.10
C GLY A 260 8.22 -11.69 9.57
N GLY A 261 8.06 -10.39 9.85
CA GLY A 261 7.91 -9.85 11.20
C GLY A 261 6.49 -9.93 11.75
N THR A 262 6.35 -9.80 13.06
CA THR A 262 5.07 -9.78 13.79
C THR A 262 4.31 -8.46 13.72
N SER A 263 4.86 -7.49 13.03
CA SER A 263 4.35 -6.10 12.96
C SER A 263 3.17 -5.92 12.02
N GLY A 264 3.09 -6.70 10.93
CA GLY A 264 2.05 -6.56 9.92
C GLY A 264 2.59 -6.60 8.50
N GLY A 265 1.76 -6.19 7.54
CA GLY A 265 2.11 -6.13 6.12
C GLY A 265 1.46 -4.95 5.41
N VAL A 266 1.99 -4.61 4.25
CA VAL A 266 1.53 -3.52 3.40
C VAL A 266 1.21 -4.08 2.02
N ASN A 267 0.02 -3.78 1.50
CA ASN A 267 -0.39 -4.12 0.14
C ASN A 267 -0.56 -2.83 -0.69
N PHE A 268 0.20 -2.72 -1.75
CA PHE A 268 0.09 -1.66 -2.75
C PHE A 268 -0.83 -2.11 -3.86
N VAL A 269 -1.95 -1.42 -4.03
CA VAL A 269 -2.92 -1.72 -5.09
C VAL A 269 -2.80 -0.68 -6.18
N ARG A 270 -2.43 -1.11 -7.39
CA ARG A 270 -2.20 -0.22 -8.53
C ARG A 270 -3.49 0.30 -9.14
N LYS A 271 -3.40 1.42 -9.84
CA LYS A 271 -4.43 1.94 -10.72
C LYS A 271 -4.61 1.03 -11.93
N ARG A 272 -5.86 0.83 -12.37
CA ARG A 272 -6.25 -0.03 -13.50
C ARG A 272 -6.64 0.82 -14.72
N GLY A 273 -6.82 0.15 -15.87
CA GLY A 273 -7.40 0.76 -17.06
C GLY A 273 -8.79 1.31 -16.77
N GLN A 274 -9.06 2.55 -17.19
CA GLN A 274 -10.31 3.25 -16.89
C GLN A 274 -11.44 2.86 -17.86
N ALA A 275 -12.64 2.67 -17.33
CA ALA A 275 -13.83 2.35 -18.14
C ALA A 275 -14.38 3.57 -18.90
N THR A 276 -14.15 4.78 -18.41
CA THR A 276 -14.53 6.05 -19.01
C THR A 276 -13.30 6.87 -19.37
N PRO A 277 -13.29 7.61 -20.49
CA PRO A 277 -12.20 8.52 -20.80
C PRO A 277 -12.04 9.57 -19.71
N GLN A 278 -10.85 9.73 -19.21
CA GLN A 278 -10.53 10.74 -18.22
C GLN A 278 -9.08 11.16 -18.33
N THR A 279 -8.81 12.44 -18.14
CA THR A 279 -7.46 12.99 -18.03
C THR A 279 -7.39 13.93 -16.85
N GLU A 280 -6.48 13.68 -15.92
CA GLU A 280 -6.18 14.58 -14.82
C GLU A 280 -4.76 15.16 -14.98
N LEU A 281 -4.67 16.47 -14.89
CA LEU A 281 -3.43 17.23 -14.81
C LEU A 281 -3.30 17.79 -13.41
N SER A 282 -2.14 17.61 -12.76
CA SER A 282 -1.87 18.17 -11.45
C SER A 282 -0.52 18.87 -11.45
N LEU A 283 -0.48 20.12 -11.00
CA LEU A 283 0.72 20.90 -10.80
C LEU A 283 0.76 21.38 -9.36
N SER A 284 1.88 21.18 -8.69
CA SER A 284 2.06 21.70 -7.33
C SER A 284 3.40 22.40 -7.17
N GLY A 285 3.40 23.41 -6.28
CA GLY A 285 4.58 24.16 -5.90
C GLY A 285 4.54 24.46 -4.39
N GLY A 286 5.67 24.30 -3.72
CA GLY A 286 5.73 24.45 -2.28
C GLY A 286 7.05 24.98 -1.73
N THR A 287 7.11 25.07 -0.43
CA THR A 287 8.30 25.48 0.32
C THR A 287 9.49 24.57 -0.04
N TRP A 288 10.68 25.15 -0.04
CA TRP A 288 11.96 24.52 -0.42
C TRP A 288 11.98 24.07 -1.89
N ASP A 289 11.55 24.97 -2.79
CA ASP A 289 11.54 24.74 -4.24
C ASP A 289 10.97 23.37 -4.64
N ASN A 290 9.92 22.96 -3.95
CA ASN A 290 9.25 21.70 -4.19
C ASN A 290 8.23 21.87 -5.32
N TYR A 291 8.54 21.40 -6.50
CA TYR A 291 7.69 21.46 -7.70
C TYR A 291 7.37 20.04 -8.17
N ARG A 292 6.09 19.77 -8.45
CA ARG A 292 5.65 18.50 -9.01
C ARG A 292 4.64 18.71 -10.13
N GLY A 293 4.83 17.99 -11.23
CA GLY A 293 3.87 17.87 -12.33
C GLY A 293 3.43 16.42 -12.48
N GLN A 294 2.13 16.20 -12.73
CA GLN A 294 1.58 14.86 -12.97
C GLN A 294 0.51 14.92 -14.04
N VAL A 295 0.54 13.92 -14.93
CA VAL A 295 -0.51 13.63 -15.92
C VAL A 295 -0.98 12.21 -15.67
N ASP A 296 -2.28 12.01 -15.56
CA ASP A 296 -2.93 10.71 -15.42
C ASP A 296 -4.07 10.64 -16.43
N THR A 297 -3.95 9.77 -17.42
CA THR A 297 -4.92 9.68 -18.51
C THR A 297 -5.27 8.23 -18.82
N GLY A 298 -6.53 7.96 -19.07
CA GLY A 298 -7.00 6.63 -19.40
C GLY A 298 -8.36 6.62 -20.04
N GLY A 299 -8.80 5.42 -20.41
CA GLY A 299 -10.11 5.19 -21.03
C GLY A 299 -10.16 3.92 -21.85
N PRO A 300 -11.32 3.62 -22.45
CA PRO A 300 -11.48 2.53 -23.40
C PRO A 300 -10.67 2.80 -24.67
N LEU A 301 -9.96 1.78 -25.15
CA LEU A 301 -9.13 1.81 -26.36
C LEU A 301 -9.85 1.20 -27.57
N ASN A 302 -11.05 0.65 -27.38
CA ASN A 302 -11.92 0.16 -28.44
C ASN A 302 -13.38 0.55 -28.16
N ASP A 303 -14.22 0.54 -29.20
CA ASP A 303 -15.63 0.92 -29.12
C ASP A 303 -16.46 0.02 -28.19
N ALA A 304 -16.04 -1.24 -28.01
CA ALA A 304 -16.72 -2.19 -27.14
C ALA A 304 -16.38 -2.00 -25.65
N GLY A 305 -15.39 -1.15 -25.30
CA GLY A 305 -14.93 -0.95 -23.93
C GLY A 305 -14.23 -2.16 -23.31
N THR A 306 -13.94 -3.20 -24.09
CA THR A 306 -13.32 -4.44 -23.63
C THR A 306 -11.79 -4.33 -23.49
N VAL A 307 -11.19 -3.29 -24.06
CA VAL A 307 -9.77 -2.96 -23.91
C VAL A 307 -9.68 -1.57 -23.30
N ARG A 308 -9.11 -1.48 -22.10
CA ARG A 308 -9.00 -0.24 -21.33
C ARG A 308 -7.54 0.04 -21.01
N GLY A 309 -7.12 1.28 -21.24
CA GLY A 309 -5.75 1.71 -21.00
C GLY A 309 -5.65 2.78 -19.94
N ARG A 310 -4.44 2.95 -19.39
CA ARG A 310 -4.06 4.08 -18.54
C ARG A 310 -2.59 4.41 -18.68
N ALA A 311 -2.24 5.69 -18.60
CA ALA A 311 -0.88 6.17 -18.50
C ALA A 311 -0.78 7.22 -17.39
N VAL A 312 0.24 7.10 -16.53
CA VAL A 312 0.55 8.09 -15.50
C VAL A 312 2.01 8.50 -15.65
N ILE A 313 2.24 9.81 -15.70
CA ILE A 313 3.59 10.40 -15.72
C ILE A 313 3.64 11.40 -14.59
N ALA A 314 4.66 11.31 -13.74
CA ALA A 314 4.91 12.28 -12.70
C ALA A 314 6.40 12.62 -12.61
N GLU A 315 6.69 13.92 -12.39
CA GLU A 315 8.03 14.41 -12.13
C GLU A 315 7.98 15.36 -10.94
N GLN A 316 8.92 15.19 -10.01
CA GLN A 316 9.09 16.06 -8.86
C GLN A 316 10.53 16.46 -8.71
N SER A 317 10.77 17.76 -8.41
CA SER A 317 12.06 18.29 -7.99
C SER A 317 11.86 19.05 -6.70
N ARG A 318 12.66 18.76 -5.67
CA ARG A 318 12.57 19.46 -4.39
C ARG A 318 13.92 19.60 -3.70
N HIS A 319 14.07 20.67 -2.93
CA HIS A 319 15.03 20.74 -1.84
C HIS A 319 14.40 20.26 -0.54
N TYR A 320 15.21 20.00 0.46
CA TYR A 320 14.76 19.73 1.82
C TYR A 320 14.99 20.98 2.69
N PHE A 321 14.50 20.95 3.91
CA PHE A 321 14.80 22.01 4.89
C PHE A 321 16.24 21.93 5.42
N TYR A 322 16.97 20.86 5.10
CA TYR A 322 18.41 20.73 5.33
C TYR A 322 19.19 21.50 4.26
N ASP A 323 20.30 22.08 4.67
CA ASP A 323 21.19 22.83 3.77
C ASP A 323 21.68 21.91 2.63
N ASP A 324 21.51 22.34 1.37
CA ASP A 324 21.95 21.70 0.11
C ASP A 324 21.39 20.27 -0.17
N ALA A 325 20.48 19.76 0.61
CA ALA A 325 19.86 18.48 0.33
C ALA A 325 18.75 18.62 -0.73
N GLN A 326 18.78 17.78 -1.75
CA GLN A 326 17.85 17.83 -2.89
C GLN A 326 17.49 16.44 -3.40
N ARG A 327 16.38 16.37 -4.15
CA ARG A 327 15.91 15.13 -4.77
C ARG A 327 15.08 15.41 -6.01
N LYS A 328 15.27 14.57 -7.04
CA LYS A 328 14.43 14.48 -8.23
C LYS A 328 13.85 13.09 -8.34
N ASP A 329 12.56 13.01 -8.65
CA ASP A 329 11.83 11.78 -8.87
C ASP A 329 11.15 11.84 -10.22
N GLN A 330 11.25 10.76 -11.02
CA GLN A 330 10.54 10.58 -12.28
C GLN A 330 9.80 9.24 -12.24
N VAL A 331 8.53 9.26 -12.63
CA VAL A 331 7.66 8.08 -12.65
C VAL A 331 6.93 8.00 -13.97
N TYR A 332 6.98 6.83 -14.58
CA TYR A 332 6.26 6.48 -15.80
C TYR A 332 5.50 5.18 -15.54
N TYR A 333 4.20 5.20 -15.73
CA TYR A 333 3.35 4.03 -15.54
C TYR A 333 2.40 3.85 -16.71
N GLY A 334 2.22 2.60 -17.14
CA GLY A 334 1.23 2.20 -18.12
C GLY A 334 0.46 0.97 -17.65
N ALA A 335 -0.85 0.95 -17.85
CA ALA A 335 -1.71 -0.19 -17.58
C ALA A 335 -2.61 -0.50 -18.76
N LEU A 336 -2.93 -1.78 -18.93
CA LEU A 336 -3.86 -2.31 -19.93
C LEU A 336 -4.72 -3.40 -19.28
N ASP A 337 -6.04 -3.26 -19.36
CA ASP A 337 -7.00 -4.28 -18.98
C ASP A 337 -7.77 -4.73 -20.21
N VAL A 338 -7.81 -6.06 -20.44
CA VAL A 338 -8.44 -6.68 -21.60
C VAL A 338 -9.44 -7.72 -21.13
N ASP A 339 -10.72 -7.53 -21.44
CA ASP A 339 -11.74 -8.55 -21.27
C ASP A 339 -11.66 -9.52 -22.46
N LEU A 340 -10.98 -10.65 -22.23
CA LEU A 340 -10.80 -11.71 -23.23
C LEU A 340 -12.12 -12.42 -23.52
N THR A 341 -12.95 -12.55 -22.49
CA THR A 341 -14.33 -13.01 -22.54
C THR A 341 -15.14 -12.21 -21.49
N PRO A 342 -16.48 -12.28 -21.47
CA PRO A 342 -17.26 -11.67 -20.38
C PRO A 342 -16.83 -12.09 -18.96
N ASP A 343 -16.25 -13.29 -18.84
CA ASP A 343 -15.86 -13.91 -17.57
C ASP A 343 -14.34 -13.87 -17.33
N THR A 344 -13.55 -13.34 -18.27
CA THR A 344 -12.07 -13.39 -18.19
C THR A 344 -11.47 -12.04 -18.48
N THR A 345 -10.80 -11.47 -17.50
CA THR A 345 -10.04 -10.21 -17.63
C THR A 345 -8.54 -10.47 -17.43
N LEU A 346 -7.74 -10.01 -18.39
CA LEU A 346 -6.28 -9.95 -18.33
C LEU A 346 -5.87 -8.52 -18.00
N GLY A 347 -5.10 -8.33 -16.93
CA GLY A 347 -4.51 -7.07 -16.55
C GLY A 347 -2.99 -7.08 -16.72
N LEU A 348 -2.44 -6.04 -17.34
CA LEU A 348 -1.01 -5.82 -17.50
C LEU A 348 -0.64 -4.44 -16.97
N GLY A 349 0.61 -4.28 -16.51
CA GLY A 349 1.10 -2.99 -16.07
C GLY A 349 2.62 -2.93 -16.09
N VAL A 350 3.16 -1.74 -16.29
CA VAL A 350 4.59 -1.46 -16.17
C VAL A 350 4.77 -0.11 -15.50
N ALA A 351 5.66 -0.06 -14.50
CA ALA A 351 6.09 1.16 -13.86
C ALA A 351 7.62 1.28 -13.98
N TYR A 352 8.09 2.48 -14.24
CA TYR A 352 9.51 2.85 -14.18
C TYR A 352 9.65 4.06 -13.27
N GLU A 353 10.55 3.96 -12.30
CA GLU A 353 10.86 5.02 -11.32
C GLU A 353 12.37 5.30 -11.41
N ASP A 354 12.73 6.59 -11.47
CA ASP A 354 14.11 7.08 -11.45
C ASP A 354 14.25 8.14 -10.36
N VAL A 355 15.19 7.94 -9.45
CA VAL A 355 15.46 8.82 -8.32
C VAL A 355 16.92 9.26 -8.36
N ASP A 356 17.15 10.58 -8.32
CA ASP A 356 18.46 11.20 -8.18
C ASP A 356 18.43 12.16 -6.99
N ALA A 357 19.23 11.90 -5.95
CA ALA A 357 19.23 12.68 -4.73
C ALA A 357 20.63 12.97 -4.21
N SER A 358 20.79 14.14 -3.58
CA SER A 358 21.92 14.49 -2.73
C SER A 358 21.39 14.63 -1.29
N PRO A 359 21.38 13.53 -0.53
CA PRO A 359 20.75 13.50 0.78
C PRO A 359 21.65 14.01 1.91
N CYS A 360 21.01 14.32 3.06
CA CYS A 360 21.67 14.52 4.35
C CYS A 360 21.23 13.37 5.27
N TRP A 361 21.97 12.28 5.28
CA TRP A 361 21.52 11.01 5.86
C TRP A 361 22.03 10.68 7.25
N GLY A 362 23.18 11.25 7.66
CA GLY A 362 23.79 10.89 8.95
C GLY A 362 22.96 11.28 10.16
N GLY A 363 22.11 12.27 10.00
CA GLY A 363 21.49 12.94 11.14
C GLY A 363 22.54 13.62 12.01
N LEU A 364 22.13 14.15 13.14
CA LEU A 364 23.01 14.91 14.01
C LEU A 364 23.62 14.05 15.11
N PRO A 365 24.90 14.24 15.49
CA PRO A 365 25.48 13.69 16.72
C PRO A 365 25.01 14.48 17.95
N ARG A 366 25.45 14.03 19.12
CA ARG A 366 25.24 14.69 20.40
C ARG A 366 26.58 14.82 21.14
N TYR A 367 26.59 15.53 22.26
CA TYR A 367 27.70 15.45 23.19
C TYR A 367 27.84 14.01 23.74
N ARG A 368 29.04 13.65 24.19
CA ARG A 368 29.35 12.30 24.68
C ARG A 368 28.48 11.88 25.88
N ASP A 369 27.95 12.82 26.63
CA ASP A 369 27.00 12.59 27.73
C ASP A 369 25.55 12.45 27.28
N GLY A 370 25.28 12.40 25.97
CA GLY A 370 23.95 12.32 25.39
C GLY A 370 23.19 13.65 25.27
N SER A 371 23.74 14.75 25.81
CA SER A 371 23.10 16.06 25.74
C SER A 371 23.08 16.62 24.32
N ASP A 372 22.06 17.43 24.02
CA ASP A 372 21.79 18.02 22.72
C ASP A 372 22.75 19.14 22.36
N LEU A 373 23.36 19.11 21.18
CA LEU A 373 24.21 20.19 20.63
C LEU A 373 23.43 21.46 20.29
N LYS A 374 22.07 21.38 20.22
CA LYS A 374 21.18 22.53 19.92
C LYS A 374 21.45 23.18 18.57
N LEU A 375 21.87 22.40 17.58
CA LEU A 375 22.13 22.83 16.21
C LEU A 375 20.84 23.34 15.54
N SER A 376 20.98 24.11 14.45
CA SER A 376 19.84 24.48 13.61
C SER A 376 19.11 23.23 13.07
N ARG A 377 17.81 23.36 12.79
CA ARG A 377 17.09 22.31 12.07
C ARG A 377 17.61 22.10 10.66
N SER A 378 18.13 23.17 10.04
CA SER A 378 18.70 23.10 8.68
C SER A 378 20.10 22.49 8.63
N THR A 379 20.79 22.35 9.77
CA THR A 379 22.17 21.85 9.80
C THR A 379 22.27 20.48 9.12
N CYS A 380 23.09 20.40 8.09
CA CYS A 380 23.55 19.19 7.44
C CYS A 380 25.07 19.08 7.61
N LEU A 381 25.52 17.97 8.18
CA LEU A 381 26.95 17.73 8.44
C LEU A 381 27.60 16.89 7.33
N ASP A 382 26.82 16.45 6.37
CA ASP A 382 27.25 15.56 5.29
C ASP A 382 27.90 16.39 4.16
N PRO A 383 28.91 15.85 3.46
CA PRO A 383 29.51 16.49 2.29
C PRO A 383 28.50 16.69 1.14
N SER A 384 28.67 17.74 0.35
CA SER A 384 27.79 18.09 -0.78
C SER A 384 27.88 17.13 -1.96
N TRP A 385 28.93 16.28 -2.04
CA TRP A 385 29.08 15.24 -3.06
C TRP A 385 28.27 13.96 -2.78
N ASN A 386 27.56 13.88 -1.66
CA ASN A 386 26.70 12.74 -1.39
C ASN A 386 25.70 12.54 -2.53
N THR A 387 25.62 11.31 -3.01
CA THR A 387 24.76 10.94 -4.12
C THR A 387 24.03 9.63 -3.84
N TRP A 388 22.77 9.59 -4.26
CA TRP A 388 21.94 8.40 -4.29
C TRP A 388 21.15 8.38 -5.59
N ARG A 389 21.42 7.39 -6.41
CA ARG A 389 20.68 7.11 -7.64
C ARG A 389 20.00 5.77 -7.52
N SER A 390 18.73 5.71 -7.87
CA SER A 390 17.95 4.47 -7.84
C SER A 390 17.06 4.41 -9.07
N GLN A 391 17.07 3.27 -9.75
CA GLN A 391 16.22 3.00 -10.89
C GLN A 391 15.45 1.71 -10.63
N ARG A 392 14.13 1.77 -10.75
CA ARG A 392 13.26 0.60 -10.57
C ARG A 392 12.33 0.42 -11.75
N THR A 393 12.27 -0.81 -12.26
CA THR A 393 11.25 -1.26 -13.19
C THR A 393 10.38 -2.31 -12.51
N THR A 394 9.07 -2.12 -12.54
CA THR A 394 8.10 -3.09 -12.03
C THR A 394 7.14 -3.48 -13.14
N VAL A 395 6.98 -4.78 -13.38
CA VAL A 395 6.03 -5.33 -14.35
C VAL A 395 4.98 -6.15 -13.61
N PHE A 396 3.72 -5.88 -13.91
CA PHE A 396 2.56 -6.56 -13.34
C PHE A 396 1.83 -7.35 -14.41
N GLY A 397 1.33 -8.52 -14.07
CA GLY A 397 0.43 -9.30 -14.88
C GLY A 397 -0.56 -10.06 -14.02
N ASP A 398 -1.85 -9.98 -14.34
CA ASP A 398 -2.88 -10.75 -13.65
C ASP A 398 -3.96 -11.23 -14.61
N LEU A 399 -4.50 -12.41 -14.33
CA LEU A 399 -5.64 -13.00 -14.98
C LEU A 399 -6.69 -13.35 -13.94
N ARG A 400 -7.90 -12.84 -14.11
CA ARG A 400 -9.07 -13.24 -13.33
C ARG A 400 -10.05 -13.94 -14.26
N HIS A 401 -10.53 -15.13 -13.87
CA HIS A 401 -11.54 -15.88 -14.57
C HIS A 401 -12.67 -16.29 -13.63
N GLN A 402 -13.89 -15.89 -13.96
CA GLN A 402 -15.09 -16.29 -13.25
C GLN A 402 -15.52 -17.65 -13.81
N LEU A 403 -15.41 -18.72 -13.02
CA LEU A 403 -15.79 -20.07 -13.41
C LEU A 403 -17.31 -20.24 -13.45
N ASN A 404 -18.00 -19.62 -12.52
CA ASN A 404 -19.46 -19.52 -12.40
C ASN A 404 -19.82 -18.43 -11.38
N ASP A 405 -21.07 -18.26 -11.01
CA ASP A 405 -21.56 -17.21 -10.09
C ASP A 405 -20.89 -17.26 -8.71
N ASP A 406 -20.38 -18.41 -8.30
CA ASP A 406 -19.83 -18.65 -6.97
C ASP A 406 -18.30 -18.79 -6.93
N TRP A 407 -17.64 -19.11 -8.04
CA TRP A 407 -16.23 -19.47 -8.07
C TRP A 407 -15.43 -18.65 -9.07
N ALA A 408 -14.31 -18.13 -8.64
CA ALA A 408 -13.34 -17.42 -9.47
C ALA A 408 -11.92 -17.94 -9.25
N VAL A 409 -11.10 -17.86 -10.28
CA VAL A 409 -9.65 -18.10 -10.22
C VAL A 409 -8.94 -16.80 -10.50
N LYS A 410 -7.92 -16.48 -9.69
CA LYS A 410 -6.98 -15.39 -9.95
C LYS A 410 -5.56 -15.94 -10.02
N VAL A 411 -4.82 -15.49 -11.04
CA VAL A 411 -3.38 -15.73 -11.17
C VAL A 411 -2.73 -14.36 -11.34
N ALA A 412 -1.75 -14.04 -10.52
CA ALA A 412 -1.05 -12.75 -10.58
C ALA A 412 0.46 -12.95 -10.44
N GLY A 413 1.22 -12.19 -11.21
CA GLY A 413 2.68 -12.17 -11.14
C GLY A 413 3.23 -10.75 -11.13
N VAL A 414 4.33 -10.56 -10.43
CA VAL A 414 5.06 -9.29 -10.36
C VAL A 414 6.55 -9.57 -10.54
N TYR A 415 7.17 -8.77 -11.39
CA TYR A 415 8.61 -8.73 -11.59
C TYR A 415 9.11 -7.34 -11.22
N THR A 416 10.18 -7.23 -10.45
CA THR A 416 10.88 -5.97 -10.20
C THR A 416 12.36 -6.11 -10.47
N LYS A 417 12.94 -5.09 -11.10
CA LYS A 417 14.38 -4.87 -11.14
C LYS A 417 14.70 -3.52 -10.52
N ASN A 418 15.61 -3.51 -9.55
CA ASN A 418 16.04 -2.31 -8.84
C ASN A 418 17.57 -2.23 -8.84
N THR A 419 18.11 -1.11 -9.32
CA THR A 419 19.54 -0.81 -9.27
C THR A 419 19.76 0.45 -8.46
N GLN A 420 20.82 0.50 -7.65
CA GLN A 420 21.16 1.68 -6.86
C GLN A 420 22.67 1.89 -6.83
N ASP A 421 23.07 3.13 -7.13
CA ASP A 421 24.42 3.63 -6.93
C ASP A 421 24.42 4.67 -5.81
N ILE A 422 25.15 4.42 -4.73
CA ILE A 422 25.15 5.27 -3.56
C ILE A 422 26.57 5.54 -3.12
N LYS A 423 26.94 6.81 -3.03
CA LYS A 423 28.21 7.26 -2.46
C LYS A 423 27.93 8.39 -1.49
N TYR A 424 28.29 8.20 -0.23
CA TYR A 424 28.04 9.22 0.77
C TYR A 424 29.04 9.16 1.92
N ALA A 425 29.12 10.25 2.67
CA ALA A 425 29.72 10.27 3.99
C ALA A 425 28.82 11.05 4.96
N PHE A 426 28.94 10.77 6.22
CA PHE A 426 28.18 11.41 7.27
C PHE A 426 29.00 11.57 8.56
N ALA A 427 28.60 12.54 9.37
CA ALA A 427 29.21 12.77 10.67
C ALA A 427 28.94 11.59 11.61
N SER A 428 30.01 10.96 12.11
CA SER A 428 29.95 9.77 12.96
C SER A 428 30.90 9.89 14.15
N GLY A 429 30.33 9.86 15.34
CA GLY A 429 31.04 9.98 16.61
C GLY A 429 30.48 11.13 17.48
N SER A 430 30.40 10.86 18.78
CA SER A 430 29.95 11.85 19.77
C SER A 430 30.97 12.99 19.90
N VAL A 431 30.48 14.21 20.17
CA VAL A 431 31.30 15.39 20.38
C VAL A 431 31.82 15.39 21.82
N ALA A 432 33.15 15.45 22.00
CA ALA A 432 33.75 15.49 23.32
C ALA A 432 33.54 16.89 23.95
N PRO A 433 33.49 17.02 25.30
CA PRO A 433 33.44 18.31 25.96
C PRO A 433 34.62 19.19 25.55
N GLY A 434 34.33 20.42 25.12
CA GLY A 434 35.38 21.39 24.67
C GLY A 434 35.88 21.14 23.23
N SER A 435 35.33 20.18 22.51
CA SER A 435 35.57 19.95 21.09
C SER A 435 34.35 20.39 20.25
N SER A 436 34.58 20.69 18.97
CA SER A 436 33.54 20.96 17.99
C SER A 436 33.52 19.93 16.86
N THR A 437 34.44 18.96 16.87
CA THR A 437 34.64 18.06 15.71
C THR A 437 34.21 16.64 15.97
N THR A 438 33.75 16.00 14.91
CA THR A 438 33.43 14.58 14.81
C THR A 438 34.11 13.95 13.59
N ASN A 439 34.15 12.64 13.50
CA ASN A 439 34.69 11.94 12.35
C ASN A 439 33.67 11.91 11.20
N LEU A 440 34.15 11.63 9.99
CA LEU A 440 33.33 11.32 8.83
C LEU A 440 33.48 9.85 8.47
N LEU A 441 32.35 9.15 8.46
CA LEU A 441 32.28 7.76 8.00
C LEU A 441 31.69 7.78 6.59
N GLY A 442 32.48 7.31 5.62
CA GLY A 442 32.09 7.25 4.23
C GLY A 442 31.68 5.83 3.81
N SER A 443 30.84 5.75 2.79
CA SER A 443 30.35 4.47 2.27
C SER A 443 30.13 4.54 0.77
N LEU A 444 30.41 3.42 0.11
CA LEU A 444 30.14 3.17 -1.29
C LEU A 444 29.26 1.94 -1.39
N TYR A 445 28.13 2.02 -2.14
CA TYR A 445 27.23 0.92 -2.38
C TYR A 445 26.83 0.84 -3.84
N ASP A 446 26.76 -0.39 -4.35
CA ASP A 446 26.21 -0.74 -5.65
C ASP A 446 25.28 -1.94 -5.42
N TYR A 447 24.00 -1.77 -5.78
CA TYR A 447 22.97 -2.78 -5.60
C TYR A 447 22.29 -3.11 -6.92
N ASP A 448 22.24 -4.39 -7.27
CA ASP A 448 21.43 -4.95 -8.35
C ASP A 448 20.52 -6.03 -7.76
N GLN A 449 19.22 -5.78 -7.75
CA GLN A 449 18.23 -6.68 -7.20
C GLN A 449 17.15 -6.98 -8.22
N VAL A 450 16.83 -8.27 -8.36
CA VAL A 450 15.74 -8.75 -9.19
C VAL A 450 14.82 -9.62 -8.35
N ASP A 451 13.54 -9.27 -8.33
CA ASP A 451 12.52 -10.01 -7.59
C ASP A 451 11.44 -10.54 -8.53
N TYR A 452 10.98 -11.75 -8.24
CA TYR A 452 9.86 -12.41 -8.92
C TYR A 452 8.84 -12.84 -7.87
N GLY A 453 7.59 -12.53 -8.11
CA GLY A 453 6.47 -13.02 -7.31
C GLY A 453 5.39 -13.62 -8.18
N LEU A 454 4.80 -14.71 -7.72
CA LEU A 454 3.65 -15.37 -8.34
C LEU A 454 2.65 -15.73 -7.24
N ASP A 455 1.38 -15.51 -7.50
CA ASP A 455 0.28 -15.94 -6.63
C ASP A 455 -0.88 -16.45 -7.48
N ALA A 456 -1.40 -17.60 -7.13
CA ALA A 456 -2.55 -18.20 -7.81
C ALA A 456 -3.51 -18.77 -6.78
N TYR A 457 -4.79 -18.41 -6.87
CA TYR A 457 -5.79 -18.92 -5.95
C TYR A 457 -7.17 -19.07 -6.59
N LEU A 458 -7.90 -20.02 -6.03
CA LEU A 458 -9.32 -20.23 -6.20
C LEU A 458 -10.04 -19.54 -5.04
N ASP A 459 -11.03 -18.73 -5.34
CA ASP A 459 -11.92 -18.06 -4.40
C ASP A 459 -13.36 -18.47 -4.71
N GLY A 460 -14.09 -18.93 -3.71
CA GLY A 460 -15.43 -19.37 -3.99
C GLY A 460 -16.33 -19.58 -2.79
N LYS A 461 -17.62 -19.64 -3.09
CA LYS A 461 -18.70 -19.83 -2.12
C LYS A 461 -19.40 -21.15 -2.40
N PHE A 462 -19.83 -21.84 -1.35
CA PHE A 462 -20.54 -23.10 -1.46
C PHE A 462 -21.57 -23.25 -0.35
N ASP A 463 -22.67 -23.95 -0.65
CA ASP A 463 -23.73 -24.22 0.32
C ASP A 463 -23.49 -25.56 0.98
N ALA A 464 -23.47 -25.56 2.33
CA ALA A 464 -23.44 -26.77 3.14
C ALA A 464 -24.17 -26.52 4.47
N PHE A 465 -24.79 -27.55 5.04
CA PHE A 465 -25.50 -27.50 6.33
C PHE A 465 -26.54 -26.37 6.43
N GLY A 466 -27.14 -25.98 5.29
CA GLY A 466 -28.12 -24.90 5.21
C GLY A 466 -27.56 -23.49 5.32
N GLN A 467 -26.25 -23.35 5.23
CA GLN A 467 -25.53 -22.06 5.26
C GLN A 467 -24.57 -21.93 4.08
N ARG A 468 -24.25 -20.68 3.69
CA ARG A 468 -23.30 -20.35 2.65
C ARG A 468 -21.92 -20.11 3.24
N HIS A 469 -20.95 -20.90 2.81
CA HIS A 469 -19.56 -20.88 3.26
C HIS A 469 -18.65 -20.32 2.16
N GLU A 470 -17.43 -19.91 2.55
CA GLU A 470 -16.42 -19.45 1.59
C GLU A 470 -15.13 -20.24 1.74
N LEU A 471 -14.47 -20.54 0.62
CA LEU A 471 -13.17 -21.19 0.56
C LEU A 471 -12.22 -20.38 -0.33
N ILE A 472 -11.06 -20.07 0.22
CA ILE A 472 -9.90 -19.61 -0.56
C ILE A 472 -8.85 -20.72 -0.46
N PHE A 473 -8.33 -21.17 -1.60
CA PHE A 473 -7.23 -22.11 -1.69
C PHE A 473 -6.23 -21.63 -2.73
N GLY A 474 -4.95 -21.51 -2.35
CA GLY A 474 -3.97 -20.97 -3.25
C GLY A 474 -2.54 -21.42 -3.00
N VAL A 475 -1.69 -21.03 -3.94
CA VAL A 475 -0.25 -21.25 -3.92
C VAL A 475 0.45 -19.95 -4.29
N ASN A 476 1.60 -19.70 -3.69
CA ASN A 476 2.44 -18.62 -4.15
C ASN A 476 3.93 -18.98 -4.09
N ALA A 477 4.72 -18.24 -4.85
CA ALA A 477 6.16 -18.35 -4.87
C ALA A 477 6.78 -16.97 -5.04
N SER A 478 7.92 -16.75 -4.40
CA SER A 478 8.76 -15.57 -4.62
C SER A 478 10.23 -15.95 -4.66
N ARG A 479 11.00 -15.21 -5.47
CA ARG A 479 12.45 -15.31 -5.55
C ARG A 479 13.04 -13.91 -5.62
N SER A 480 14.10 -13.69 -4.86
CA SER A 480 14.91 -12.47 -4.83
C SER A 480 16.36 -12.83 -5.09
N ASP A 481 16.91 -12.29 -6.18
CA ASP A 481 18.33 -12.41 -6.53
C ASP A 481 18.98 -11.03 -6.30
N LYS A 482 20.00 -10.97 -5.45
CA LYS A 482 20.73 -9.76 -5.08
C LYS A 482 22.21 -9.93 -5.37
N ASP A 483 22.80 -8.97 -6.08
CA ASP A 483 24.24 -8.84 -6.33
C ASP A 483 24.65 -7.47 -5.80
N ASP A 484 25.09 -7.43 -4.57
CA ASP A 484 25.35 -6.20 -3.84
C ASP A 484 26.85 -6.03 -3.64
N PHE A 485 27.34 -4.80 -3.73
CA PHE A 485 28.65 -4.41 -3.27
C PHE A 485 28.50 -3.30 -2.23
N TYR A 486 29.26 -3.37 -1.14
CA TYR A 486 29.36 -2.24 -0.23
C TYR A 486 30.75 -2.12 0.37
N SER A 487 31.14 -0.89 0.71
CA SER A 487 32.37 -0.60 1.44
C SER A 487 32.13 0.54 2.41
N VAL A 488 32.76 0.45 3.57
CA VAL A 488 32.69 1.47 4.63
C VAL A 488 34.10 1.86 5.04
N ALA A 489 34.44 3.13 4.92
CA ALA A 489 35.75 3.66 5.27
C ALA A 489 35.64 4.92 6.13
N LEU A 490 36.57 5.08 7.08
CA LEU A 490 36.72 6.31 7.83
C LEU A 490 37.46 7.34 6.95
N LEU A 491 36.91 8.54 6.77
CA LEU A 491 37.59 9.60 6.03
C LEU A 491 38.66 10.26 6.88
N PRO A 492 39.76 10.76 6.26
CA PRO A 492 40.85 11.41 6.99
C PRO A 492 40.43 12.78 7.56
N GLN A 493 39.43 13.41 6.97
CA GLN A 493 38.90 14.70 7.39
C GLN A 493 37.95 14.54 8.60
N LYS A 494 37.87 15.58 9.41
CA LYS A 494 36.87 15.71 10.47
C LYS A 494 35.88 16.80 10.12
N GLN A 495 34.68 16.68 10.64
CA GLN A 495 33.63 17.71 10.47
C GLN A 495 33.47 18.54 11.74
N ASP A 496 33.50 19.88 11.61
CA ASP A 496 33.09 20.77 12.69
C ASP A 496 31.54 20.82 12.72
N VAL A 497 30.94 20.50 13.86
CA VAL A 497 29.48 20.42 14.00
C VAL A 497 28.80 21.79 14.11
N PHE A 498 29.56 22.87 14.47
CA PHE A 498 29.03 24.24 14.63
C PHE A 498 29.32 25.11 13.40
N ASP A 499 30.31 24.73 12.57
CA ASP A 499 30.68 25.40 11.33
C ASP A 499 31.04 24.33 10.27
N PRO A 500 30.01 23.64 9.74
CA PRO A 500 30.25 22.49 8.88
C PRO A 500 30.80 22.88 7.51
N ASP A 501 31.97 22.32 7.14
CA ASP A 501 32.48 22.37 5.77
C ASP A 501 31.83 21.25 4.93
N ARG A 502 30.98 21.66 4.01
CA ARG A 502 30.32 20.73 3.10
C ARG A 502 31.08 20.51 1.78
N HIS A 503 32.13 21.30 1.53
CA HIS A 503 32.96 21.20 0.33
C HIS A 503 34.20 20.31 0.53
N ILE A 504 34.13 19.40 1.51
CA ILE A 504 35.15 18.39 1.73
C ILE A 504 35.41 17.66 0.39
N PRO A 505 36.70 17.48 -0.03
CA PRO A 505 37.00 16.79 -1.28
C PRO A 505 36.41 15.39 -1.35
N GLU A 506 35.80 15.05 -2.45
CA GLU A 506 35.28 13.72 -2.72
C GLU A 506 36.44 12.73 -2.89
N PRO A 507 36.52 11.64 -2.10
CA PRO A 507 37.50 10.59 -2.32
C PRO A 507 37.17 9.79 -3.57
N ASP A 508 38.18 9.28 -4.28
CA ASP A 508 37.97 8.29 -5.34
C ASP A 508 37.38 7.00 -4.79
N ASP A 509 36.66 6.25 -5.62
CA ASP A 509 36.06 4.97 -5.21
C ASP A 509 37.10 3.96 -4.70
N SER A 510 38.33 4.00 -5.26
CA SER A 510 39.46 3.18 -4.79
C SER A 510 39.81 3.42 -3.32
N TYR A 511 39.64 4.68 -2.82
CA TYR A 511 39.85 4.99 -1.43
C TYR A 511 38.95 4.18 -0.51
N PHE A 512 37.65 4.07 -0.86
CA PHE A 512 36.68 3.31 -0.05
C PHE A 512 37.00 1.81 -0.08
N ILE A 513 37.55 1.29 -1.16
CA ILE A 513 37.91 -0.11 -1.31
C ILE A 513 39.18 -0.43 -0.51
N GLU A 514 40.23 0.39 -0.67
CA GLU A 514 41.54 0.19 -0.08
C GLU A 514 41.55 0.43 1.45
N ASN A 515 40.72 1.37 1.93
CA ASN A 515 40.62 1.73 3.35
C ASN A 515 39.36 1.17 4.01
N SER A 516 38.78 0.14 3.42
CA SER A 516 37.54 -0.44 3.92
C SER A 516 37.74 -1.09 5.31
N THR A 517 36.89 -0.72 6.24
CA THR A 517 36.83 -1.37 7.57
C THR A 517 35.90 -2.57 7.57
N ARG A 518 34.96 -2.62 6.60
CA ARG A 518 34.00 -3.72 6.41
C ARG A 518 33.36 -3.61 5.04
N GLY A 519 32.90 -4.73 4.53
CA GLY A 519 32.15 -4.81 3.27
C GLY A 519 32.86 -5.65 2.22
N GLY A 520 32.32 -5.64 1.03
CA GLY A 520 32.74 -6.39 -0.15
C GLY A 520 31.57 -6.84 -0.99
N PRO A 521 31.78 -7.63 -2.03
CA PRO A 521 30.69 -8.22 -2.82
C PRO A 521 29.88 -9.23 -2.00
N VAL A 522 28.56 -9.15 -2.12
CA VAL A 522 27.61 -10.06 -1.46
C VAL A 522 26.57 -10.50 -2.49
N LYS A 523 26.48 -11.82 -2.71
CA LYS A 523 25.42 -12.41 -3.55
C LYS A 523 24.44 -13.16 -2.69
N THR A 524 23.16 -12.76 -2.73
CA THR A 524 22.11 -13.41 -1.95
C THR A 524 20.98 -13.85 -2.86
N VAL A 525 20.60 -15.13 -2.75
CA VAL A 525 19.41 -15.69 -3.38
C VAL A 525 18.46 -16.16 -2.30
N THR A 526 17.26 -15.61 -2.31
CA THR A 526 16.19 -16.01 -1.38
C THR A 526 15.01 -16.54 -2.17
N GLU A 527 14.53 -17.72 -1.85
CA GLU A 527 13.38 -18.37 -2.45
C GLU A 527 12.38 -18.76 -1.37
N GLN A 528 11.12 -18.48 -1.64
CA GLN A 528 10.03 -18.90 -0.77
C GLN A 528 8.85 -19.35 -1.61
N HIS A 529 8.21 -20.44 -1.22
CA HIS A 529 6.94 -20.87 -1.79
C HIS A 529 6.05 -21.44 -0.68
N GLY A 530 4.74 -21.49 -0.97
CA GLY A 530 3.79 -22.00 0.01
C GLY A 530 2.44 -22.30 -0.60
N VAL A 531 1.74 -23.16 0.14
CA VAL A 531 0.34 -23.51 -0.11
C VAL A 531 -0.47 -22.97 1.05
N TYR A 532 -1.58 -22.31 0.77
CA TYR A 532 -2.45 -21.74 1.79
C TYR A 532 -3.92 -22.01 1.51
N SER A 533 -4.70 -22.06 2.59
CA SER A 533 -6.16 -22.17 2.50
C SER A 533 -6.80 -21.41 3.64
N THR A 534 -7.91 -20.76 3.37
CA THR A 534 -8.79 -20.14 4.36
C THR A 534 -10.23 -20.59 4.11
N LEU A 535 -10.86 -21.11 5.14
CA LEU A 535 -12.25 -21.54 5.15
C LEU A 535 -13.05 -20.66 6.10
N ARG A 536 -14.09 -20.01 5.59
CA ARG A 536 -15.04 -19.21 6.36
C ARG A 536 -16.35 -20.00 6.49
N LEU A 537 -16.60 -20.49 7.68
CA LEU A 537 -17.77 -21.31 7.99
C LEU A 537 -18.82 -20.43 8.68
N LYS A 538 -19.92 -20.17 8.03
CA LYS A 538 -21.09 -19.57 8.64
C LYS A 538 -21.81 -20.66 9.42
N LEU A 539 -21.62 -20.65 10.76
CA LEU A 539 -22.17 -21.67 11.64
C LEU A 539 -23.65 -21.38 12.01
N ALA A 540 -23.99 -20.09 12.03
CA ALA A 540 -25.35 -19.58 12.22
C ALA A 540 -25.40 -18.16 11.64
N ASP A 541 -26.57 -17.55 11.49
CA ASP A 541 -26.71 -16.20 10.96
C ASP A 541 -25.81 -15.17 11.67
N PRO A 542 -25.67 -15.14 13.03
CA PRO A 542 -24.78 -14.18 13.66
C PRO A 542 -23.33 -14.68 13.80
N LEU A 543 -22.99 -15.94 13.47
CA LEU A 543 -21.71 -16.56 13.84
C LEU A 543 -20.96 -17.13 12.65
N THR A 544 -19.79 -16.53 12.36
CA THR A 544 -18.84 -17.01 11.36
C THR A 544 -17.55 -17.45 12.03
N PHE A 545 -17.07 -18.65 11.71
CA PHE A 545 -15.77 -19.18 12.12
C PHE A 545 -14.83 -19.16 10.91
N VAL A 546 -13.66 -18.58 11.08
CA VAL A 546 -12.61 -18.51 10.06
C VAL A 546 -11.45 -19.36 10.50
N VAL A 547 -11.03 -20.31 9.68
CA VAL A 547 -9.84 -21.13 9.92
C VAL A 547 -9.01 -21.15 8.64
N GLY A 548 -7.73 -20.91 8.81
CA GLY A 548 -6.78 -20.92 7.73
C GLY A 548 -5.43 -21.48 8.16
N SER A 549 -4.68 -21.92 7.21
CA SER A 549 -3.31 -22.36 7.42
C SER A 549 -2.50 -22.17 6.16
N ARG A 550 -1.21 -21.89 6.35
CA ARG A 550 -0.22 -21.89 5.30
C ARG A 550 0.91 -22.86 5.65
N VAL A 551 1.38 -23.61 4.67
CA VAL A 551 2.61 -24.40 4.75
C VAL A 551 3.64 -23.76 3.84
N SER A 552 4.80 -23.42 4.40
CA SER A 552 5.84 -22.66 3.71
C SER A 552 7.16 -23.43 3.64
N TRP A 553 7.87 -23.22 2.54
CA TRP A 553 9.27 -23.60 2.35
C TRP A 553 10.05 -22.33 2.04
N TYR A 554 11.19 -22.20 2.71
CA TYR A 554 12.06 -21.03 2.60
C TYR A 554 13.51 -21.50 2.43
N SER A 555 14.25 -20.83 1.55
CA SER A 555 15.68 -21.03 1.35
C SER A 555 16.35 -19.69 1.09
N SER A 556 17.42 -19.40 1.80
CA SER A 556 18.29 -18.25 1.53
C SER A 556 19.73 -18.71 1.50
N LYS A 557 20.48 -18.26 0.49
CA LYS A 557 21.93 -18.50 0.31
C LYS A 557 22.59 -17.15 0.13
N SER A 558 23.61 -16.87 0.93
CA SER A 558 24.39 -15.63 0.84
C SER A 558 25.86 -15.99 0.80
N ASP A 559 26.55 -15.52 -0.24
CA ASP A 559 27.98 -15.66 -0.43
C ASP A 559 28.61 -14.26 -0.37
N SER A 560 29.50 -14.03 0.61
CA SER A 560 30.17 -12.76 0.86
C SER A 560 31.66 -12.91 0.73
N VAL A 561 32.32 -11.93 0.10
CA VAL A 561 33.79 -11.81 0.04
C VAL A 561 34.16 -10.49 0.72
N PHE A 562 34.90 -10.55 1.81
CA PHE A 562 35.21 -9.35 2.58
C PHE A 562 36.45 -8.64 2.04
N LEU A 563 36.41 -7.35 1.89
CA LEU A 563 37.54 -6.49 1.50
C LEU A 563 38.67 -6.56 2.51
N THR A 564 38.34 -6.83 3.78
CA THR A 564 39.31 -7.06 4.86
C THR A 564 39.97 -8.47 4.85
N GLY A 565 39.57 -9.30 3.90
CA GLY A 565 40.00 -10.69 3.72
C GLY A 565 39.01 -11.71 4.27
N GLY A 566 38.90 -12.82 3.58
CA GLY A 566 38.01 -13.93 3.96
C GLY A 566 36.71 -13.98 3.11
N THR A 567 36.05 -15.12 3.22
CA THR A 567 34.77 -15.40 2.56
C THR A 567 33.79 -15.99 3.57
N GLU A 568 32.53 -15.71 3.41
CA GLU A 568 31.43 -16.30 4.19
C GLU A 568 30.39 -16.92 3.28
N HIS A 569 29.91 -18.11 3.65
CA HIS A 569 28.81 -18.79 2.96
C HIS A 569 27.70 -19.07 3.99
N ALA A 570 26.69 -18.20 4.03
CA ALA A 570 25.54 -18.35 4.90
C ALA A 570 24.41 -19.08 4.18
N ARG A 571 23.75 -20.01 4.87
CA ARG A 571 22.59 -20.74 4.35
C ARG A 571 21.53 -20.87 5.43
N SER A 572 20.30 -20.56 5.09
CA SER A 572 19.11 -20.71 5.92
C SER A 572 18.06 -21.49 5.14
N THR A 573 17.50 -22.53 5.72
CA THR A 573 16.48 -23.36 5.08
C THR A 573 15.44 -23.76 6.10
N GLU A 574 14.18 -23.44 5.80
CA GLU A 574 13.03 -23.88 6.58
C GLU A 574 12.12 -24.72 5.70
N THR A 575 11.67 -25.86 6.21
CA THR A 575 10.88 -26.81 5.43
C THR A 575 9.58 -27.14 6.13
N GLY A 576 8.45 -26.93 5.43
CA GLY A 576 7.14 -27.30 5.94
C GLY A 576 6.70 -26.49 7.17
N GLN A 577 7.12 -25.21 7.28
CA GLN A 577 6.70 -24.33 8.36
C GLN A 577 5.22 -24.02 8.24
N VAL A 578 4.46 -24.37 9.28
CA VAL A 578 3.02 -24.16 9.35
C VAL A 578 2.72 -22.88 10.10
N THR A 579 1.97 -21.96 9.45
CA THR A 579 1.48 -20.73 10.06
C THR A 579 -0.05 -20.76 10.10
N PRO A 580 -0.66 -21.13 11.25
CA PRO A 580 -2.11 -21.15 11.40
C PRO A 580 -2.69 -19.75 11.56
N PHE A 581 -3.95 -19.64 11.16
CA PHE A 581 -4.81 -18.49 11.41
C PHE A 581 -6.18 -18.98 11.85
N THR A 582 -6.78 -18.35 12.84
CA THR A 582 -8.17 -18.61 13.21
C THR A 582 -8.85 -17.33 13.67
N GLY A 583 -10.14 -17.22 13.40
CA GLY A 583 -10.96 -16.10 13.79
C GLY A 583 -12.40 -16.52 14.05
N VAL A 584 -13.05 -15.83 14.95
CA VAL A 584 -14.49 -15.93 15.21
C VAL A 584 -15.08 -14.54 15.04
N LEU A 585 -16.14 -14.45 14.27
CA LEU A 585 -16.91 -13.23 14.05
C LEU A 585 -18.33 -13.48 14.57
N LEU A 586 -18.81 -12.59 15.42
CA LEU A 586 -20.15 -12.61 15.97
C LEU A 586 -20.86 -11.30 15.64
N ASP A 587 -21.81 -11.34 14.72
CA ASP A 587 -22.65 -10.20 14.39
C ASP A 587 -23.58 -9.92 15.55
N LEU A 588 -23.35 -8.80 16.25
CA LEU A 588 -24.16 -8.36 17.37
C LEU A 588 -25.47 -7.75 16.88
N ASN A 589 -25.41 -7.09 15.73
CA ASN A 589 -26.54 -6.56 14.97
C ASN A 589 -26.09 -6.28 13.53
N GLU A 590 -26.93 -5.65 12.72
CA GLU A 590 -26.65 -5.29 11.32
C GLU A 590 -25.44 -4.37 11.12
N HIS A 591 -25.01 -3.63 12.16
CA HIS A 591 -23.92 -2.67 12.09
C HIS A 591 -22.67 -3.11 12.83
N LEU A 592 -22.77 -3.95 13.86
CA LEU A 592 -21.67 -4.27 14.76
C LEU A 592 -21.33 -5.76 14.74
N THR A 593 -20.04 -6.06 14.62
CA THR A 593 -19.48 -7.41 14.70
C THR A 593 -18.37 -7.45 15.76
N ALA A 594 -18.52 -8.31 16.76
CA ALA A 594 -17.43 -8.66 17.67
C ALA A 594 -16.56 -9.75 17.03
N TYR A 595 -15.25 -9.70 17.29
CA TYR A 595 -14.34 -10.73 16.79
C TYR A 595 -13.26 -11.09 17.80
N ALA A 596 -12.75 -12.31 17.66
CA ALA A 596 -11.50 -12.74 18.27
C ALA A 596 -10.67 -13.45 17.22
N SER A 597 -9.35 -13.24 17.21
CA SER A 597 -8.46 -13.92 16.27
C SER A 597 -7.12 -14.28 16.86
N TYR A 598 -6.52 -15.29 16.24
CA TYR A 598 -5.15 -15.77 16.46
C TYR A 598 -4.44 -15.88 15.12
N SER A 599 -3.19 -15.46 15.05
CA SER A 599 -2.34 -15.59 13.87
C SER A 599 -0.90 -15.82 14.25
N ASP A 600 -0.20 -16.61 13.46
CA ASP A 600 1.23 -16.92 13.58
C ASP A 600 2.04 -16.35 12.43
N ILE A 601 3.35 -16.27 12.67
CA ILE A 601 4.37 -15.96 11.68
C ILE A 601 5.71 -16.52 12.12
N PHE A 602 6.61 -16.80 11.18
CA PHE A 602 7.98 -17.17 11.48
C PHE A 602 8.98 -16.27 10.77
N THR A 603 10.14 -16.04 11.38
CA THR A 603 11.26 -15.32 10.77
C THR A 603 12.47 -16.24 10.75
N PRO A 604 13.02 -16.62 9.56
CA PRO A 604 14.22 -17.46 9.48
C PRO A 604 15.42 -16.80 10.16
N GLN A 605 16.19 -17.59 10.90
CA GLN A 605 17.39 -17.16 11.64
C GLN A 605 18.63 -18.02 11.31
N GLY A 606 18.60 -18.68 10.15
CA GLY A 606 19.67 -19.60 9.76
C GLY A 606 21.03 -18.96 9.51
N ASN A 607 21.14 -17.64 9.50
CA ASN A 607 22.41 -16.92 9.45
C ASN A 607 23.13 -16.92 10.80
N TYR A 608 22.41 -17.13 11.90
CA TYR A 608 22.97 -17.20 13.24
C TYR A 608 23.35 -18.63 13.57
N ARG A 609 24.50 -18.82 14.22
CA ARG A 609 25.04 -20.13 14.58
C ARG A 609 25.15 -20.28 16.08
N SER A 610 24.75 -21.46 16.59
CA SER A 610 25.00 -21.85 17.97
C SER A 610 26.46 -22.25 18.17
N GLN A 611 26.90 -22.41 19.41
CA GLN A 611 28.23 -22.92 19.76
C GLN A 611 28.54 -24.27 19.09
N SER A 612 27.53 -25.11 18.86
CA SER A 612 27.68 -26.37 18.13
C SER A 612 27.82 -26.20 16.61
N GLY A 613 27.78 -24.99 16.07
CA GLY A 613 27.78 -24.67 14.63
C GLY A 613 26.44 -24.89 13.94
N SER A 614 25.40 -25.29 14.67
CA SER A 614 24.05 -25.49 14.11
C SER A 614 23.37 -24.16 13.86
N ALA A 615 22.56 -24.08 12.78
CA ALA A 615 21.67 -22.96 12.55
C ALA A 615 20.62 -22.86 13.67
N LEU A 616 20.25 -21.63 14.05
CA LEU A 616 19.20 -21.42 15.03
C LEU A 616 17.82 -21.75 14.42
N LYS A 617 16.87 -22.12 15.30
CA LYS A 617 15.45 -22.24 14.91
C LYS A 617 14.91 -20.89 14.50
N PRO A 618 13.87 -20.85 13.63
CA PRO A 618 13.22 -19.59 13.30
C PRO A 618 12.64 -18.91 14.55
N LEU A 619 12.69 -17.59 14.57
CA LEU A 619 11.89 -16.79 15.51
C LEU A 619 10.40 -17.03 15.20
N MET A 620 9.61 -17.25 16.22
CA MET A 620 8.17 -17.45 16.11
C MET A 620 7.43 -16.23 16.67
N GLY A 621 6.43 -15.77 15.96
CA GLY A 621 5.58 -14.66 16.36
C GLY A 621 4.12 -15.08 16.46
N GLU A 622 3.47 -14.77 17.57
CA GLU A 622 2.07 -15.08 17.86
C GLU A 622 1.31 -13.77 18.12
N SER A 623 0.17 -13.59 17.49
CA SER A 623 -0.70 -12.42 17.69
C SER A 623 -2.11 -12.83 18.04
N TYR A 624 -2.65 -12.20 19.06
CA TYR A 624 -4.01 -12.38 19.56
C TYR A 624 -4.72 -11.04 19.47
N GLU A 625 -5.95 -11.02 18.94
CA GLU A 625 -6.81 -9.85 18.91
C GLU A 625 -8.21 -10.19 19.42
N LEU A 626 -8.81 -9.23 20.13
CA LEU A 626 -10.22 -9.22 20.52
C LEU A 626 -10.76 -7.83 20.24
N GLY A 627 -11.84 -7.71 19.49
CA GLY A 627 -12.33 -6.40 19.11
C GLY A 627 -13.79 -6.35 18.68
N ILE A 628 -14.22 -5.15 18.38
CA ILE A 628 -15.53 -4.82 17.79
C ILE A 628 -15.29 -3.94 16.58
N LYS A 629 -15.96 -4.27 15.49
CA LYS A 629 -15.98 -3.48 14.25
C LYS A 629 -17.40 -3.04 13.93
N GLY A 630 -17.52 -1.84 13.42
CA GLY A 630 -18.78 -1.27 13.02
C GLY A 630 -18.75 -0.80 11.57
N GLU A 631 -19.88 -1.00 10.88
CA GLU A 631 -20.15 -0.53 9.54
C GLU A 631 -21.48 0.23 9.54
N TRP A 632 -21.45 1.50 9.12
CA TRP A 632 -22.54 2.42 9.24
C TRP A 632 -22.79 3.10 7.91
N PHE A 633 -24.04 3.55 7.69
CA PHE A 633 -24.41 4.29 6.48
C PHE A 633 -24.06 3.54 5.19
N GLU A 634 -24.40 2.24 5.14
CA GLU A 634 -24.13 1.39 3.96
C GLU A 634 -22.63 1.30 3.60
N GLY A 635 -21.76 1.19 4.61
CA GLY A 635 -20.31 1.07 4.44
C GLY A 635 -19.57 2.40 4.31
N ARG A 636 -20.27 3.55 4.27
CA ARG A 636 -19.62 4.87 4.17
C ARG A 636 -18.83 5.29 5.41
N LEU A 637 -19.10 4.67 6.57
CA LEU A 637 -18.36 4.87 7.79
C LEU A 637 -17.98 3.52 8.40
N ASN A 638 -16.71 3.33 8.67
CA ASN A 638 -16.19 2.16 9.37
C ASN A 638 -15.57 2.58 10.71
N THR A 639 -15.80 1.77 11.74
CA THR A 639 -15.23 1.95 13.08
C THR A 639 -14.63 0.65 13.57
N ALA A 640 -13.53 0.73 14.32
CA ALA A 640 -12.89 -0.44 14.92
C ALA A 640 -12.33 -0.10 16.29
N PHE A 641 -12.49 -1.03 17.24
CA PHE A 641 -11.78 -1.02 18.51
C PHE A 641 -11.29 -2.43 18.79
N ASN A 642 -10.00 -2.55 19.14
CA ASN A 642 -9.42 -3.84 19.46
C ASN A 642 -8.42 -3.78 20.62
N LEU A 643 -8.31 -4.89 21.30
CA LEU A 643 -7.24 -5.23 22.23
C LEU A 643 -6.32 -6.21 21.52
N PHE A 644 -5.02 -6.00 21.62
CA PHE A 644 -4.05 -6.91 21.03
C PHE A 644 -2.97 -7.35 22.01
N ARG A 645 -2.44 -8.53 21.74
CA ARG A 645 -1.23 -9.06 22.39
C ARG A 645 -0.41 -9.84 21.38
N THR A 646 0.82 -9.40 21.16
CA THR A 646 1.79 -10.03 20.26
C THR A 646 3.01 -10.47 21.04
N VAL A 647 3.44 -11.71 20.84
CA VAL A 647 4.62 -12.31 21.49
C VAL A 647 5.58 -12.79 20.42
N GLN A 648 6.85 -12.41 20.52
CA GLN A 648 7.94 -13.07 19.80
C GLN A 648 8.72 -13.95 20.74
N LYS A 649 9.09 -15.16 20.29
CA LYS A 649 9.90 -16.14 21.02
C LYS A 649 10.98 -16.73 20.11
N ASP A 650 11.95 -17.37 20.71
CA ASP A 650 13.08 -17.97 20.00
C ASP A 650 13.93 -16.93 19.25
N GLN A 651 13.98 -15.68 19.72
CA GLN A 651 14.80 -14.63 19.10
C GLN A 651 16.28 -14.94 19.30
N ALA A 652 17.07 -14.83 18.23
CA ALA A 652 18.51 -14.95 18.29
C ALA A 652 19.10 -13.87 19.20
N GLN A 653 19.89 -14.28 20.18
CA GLN A 653 20.65 -13.40 21.07
C GLN A 653 22.13 -13.80 21.10
N THR A 654 23.00 -12.79 21.14
CA THR A 654 24.44 -13.01 21.12
C THR A 654 24.91 -13.61 22.46
N ASP A 655 25.59 -14.75 22.40
CA ASP A 655 26.31 -15.30 23.53
C ASP A 655 27.74 -14.73 23.54
N TYR A 656 27.97 -13.74 24.39
CA TYR A 656 29.27 -13.09 24.55
C TYR A 656 30.31 -13.95 25.30
N ASN A 657 29.90 -15.09 25.85
CA ASN A 657 30.77 -15.98 26.59
C ASN A 657 31.39 -17.06 25.69
N SER A 658 30.86 -17.25 24.50
CA SER A 658 31.30 -18.27 23.55
C SER A 658 31.82 -17.63 22.26
N SER A 659 32.76 -18.30 21.59
CA SER A 659 33.30 -17.89 20.31
C SER A 659 32.96 -18.91 19.25
N CYS A 660 32.44 -18.44 18.11
CA CYS A 660 32.10 -19.26 16.95
C CYS A 660 32.88 -18.87 15.70
N ALA A 661 32.97 -19.81 14.77
CA ALA A 661 33.47 -19.54 13.43
C ALA A 661 32.40 -18.88 12.57
N SER A 662 31.93 -17.70 12.99
CA SER A 662 30.99 -16.83 12.26
C SER A 662 31.72 -15.58 11.78
N SER A 663 31.15 -14.85 10.85
CA SER A 663 31.72 -13.61 10.30
C SER A 663 31.98 -12.52 11.36
N ASP A 664 31.16 -12.51 12.40
CA ASP A 664 31.26 -11.57 13.53
C ASP A 664 31.98 -12.17 14.75
N GLY A 665 32.35 -13.47 14.71
CA GLY A 665 33.03 -14.18 15.77
C GLY A 665 32.18 -14.59 16.98
N TYR A 666 30.84 -14.29 16.94
CA TYR A 666 29.92 -14.58 18.05
C TYR A 666 29.12 -15.87 17.83
N CYS A 667 28.79 -16.54 18.92
CA CYS A 667 27.77 -17.56 18.98
C CYS A 667 26.42 -16.93 19.31
N TYR A 668 25.35 -17.64 18.97
CA TYR A 668 23.97 -17.17 19.21
C TYR A 668 23.13 -18.29 19.85
N GLU A 669 22.11 -17.86 20.61
CA GLU A 669 21.15 -18.75 21.24
C GLU A 669 19.71 -18.28 20.93
N ASN A 670 18.74 -19.20 20.87
CA ASN A 670 17.31 -18.92 20.80
C ASN A 670 16.75 -18.59 22.20
N ALA A 671 17.21 -17.50 22.81
CA ALA A 671 16.89 -17.16 24.21
C ALA A 671 15.88 -16.00 24.35
N GLY A 672 15.77 -15.15 23.33
CA GLY A 672 14.97 -13.93 23.44
C GLY A 672 13.47 -14.17 23.37
N LYS A 673 12.73 -13.56 24.32
CA LYS A 673 11.27 -13.49 24.30
C LYS A 673 10.79 -12.10 24.65
N VAL A 674 9.97 -11.50 23.78
CA VAL A 674 9.42 -10.16 23.95
C VAL A 674 7.91 -10.14 23.72
N ARG A 675 7.23 -9.19 24.34
CA ARG A 675 5.79 -9.04 24.21
C ARG A 675 5.42 -7.57 23.99
N ALA A 676 4.51 -7.32 23.07
CA ALA A 676 3.77 -6.08 22.93
C ALA A 676 2.29 -6.33 23.18
N GLN A 677 1.62 -5.41 23.89
CA GLN A 677 0.19 -5.47 24.14
C GLN A 677 -0.38 -4.07 24.24
N GLY A 678 -1.66 -3.92 23.94
CA GLY A 678 -2.31 -2.62 23.99
C GLY A 678 -3.70 -2.64 23.39
N PHE A 679 -4.13 -1.47 22.96
CA PHE A 679 -5.40 -1.30 22.25
C PHE A 679 -5.28 -0.29 21.12
N GLU A 680 -6.16 -0.43 20.15
CA GLU A 680 -6.31 0.45 19.00
C GLU A 680 -7.77 0.84 18.83
N ALA A 681 -8.02 2.09 18.49
CA ALA A 681 -9.32 2.60 18.10
C ALA A 681 -9.17 3.35 16.78
N GLU A 682 -10.04 3.07 15.82
CA GLU A 682 -9.98 3.67 14.48
C GLU A 682 -11.38 4.00 13.97
N ILE A 683 -11.50 5.09 13.25
CA ILE A 683 -12.69 5.52 12.51
C ILE A 683 -12.26 6.02 11.14
N SER A 684 -12.93 5.57 10.07
CA SER A 684 -12.66 5.97 8.70
C SER A 684 -13.93 6.13 7.88
N GLY A 685 -14.04 7.20 7.10
CA GLY A 685 -15.17 7.49 6.22
C GLY A 685 -15.99 8.71 6.60
N GLU A 686 -17.24 8.76 6.16
CA GLU A 686 -18.15 9.88 6.34
C GLU A 686 -18.86 9.83 7.71
N VAL A 687 -18.43 10.68 8.63
CA VAL A 687 -19.00 10.73 10.00
C VAL A 687 -20.35 11.47 10.05
N ILE A 688 -20.42 12.55 9.32
CA ILE A 688 -21.63 13.32 9.02
C ILE A 688 -21.57 13.73 7.55
N GLU A 689 -22.69 14.10 6.98
CA GLU A 689 -22.75 14.53 5.59
C GLU A 689 -21.63 15.53 5.24
N ARG A 690 -20.85 15.24 4.19
CA ARG A 690 -19.72 16.04 3.69
C ARG A 690 -18.48 16.09 4.58
N LEU A 691 -18.44 15.38 5.71
CA LEU A 691 -17.23 15.29 6.56
C LEU A 691 -16.60 13.90 6.43
N GLN A 692 -15.50 13.83 5.74
CA GLN A 692 -14.64 12.66 5.70
C GLN A 692 -13.64 12.71 6.85
N LEU A 693 -13.47 11.61 7.57
CA LEU A 693 -12.58 11.50 8.71
C LEU A 693 -11.75 10.21 8.63
N LEU A 694 -10.44 10.31 8.87
CA LEU A 694 -9.62 9.20 9.32
C LEU A 694 -9.02 9.57 10.67
N ALA A 695 -9.33 8.80 11.71
CA ALA A 695 -8.77 9.00 13.03
C ALA A 695 -8.39 7.65 13.64
N GLY A 696 -7.22 7.59 14.23
CA GLY A 696 -6.77 6.39 14.93
C GLY A 696 -5.92 6.74 16.15
N TYR A 697 -6.18 6.02 17.22
CA TYR A 697 -5.40 6.09 18.45
C TYR A 697 -4.91 4.71 18.83
N THR A 698 -3.62 4.61 19.12
CA THR A 698 -2.96 3.36 19.53
C THR A 698 -2.23 3.57 20.84
N TYR A 699 -2.47 2.66 21.77
CA TYR A 699 -1.65 2.49 22.96
C TYR A 699 -0.90 1.17 22.89
N THR A 700 0.43 1.20 23.04
CA THR A 700 1.29 0.02 23.00
C THR A 700 2.24 -0.01 24.18
N GLN A 701 2.26 -1.13 24.89
CA GLN A 701 3.25 -1.42 25.92
C GLN A 701 4.11 -2.59 25.47
N THR A 702 5.42 -2.36 25.40
CA THR A 702 6.43 -3.40 25.08
C THR A 702 7.09 -3.89 26.36
N LYS A 703 7.47 -5.17 26.39
CA LYS A 703 8.16 -5.79 27.53
C LYS A 703 9.08 -6.93 27.08
N THR A 704 10.32 -6.91 27.51
CA THR A 704 11.24 -8.04 27.46
C THR A 704 10.83 -9.05 28.51
N LEU A 705 10.52 -10.27 28.10
CA LEU A 705 10.08 -11.34 29.01
C LEU A 705 11.23 -12.26 29.39
N ASP A 706 12.13 -12.51 28.44
CA ASP A 706 13.31 -13.33 28.60
C ASP A 706 14.43 -12.78 27.72
N ASP A 707 15.62 -12.68 28.28
CA ASP A 707 16.82 -12.20 27.61
C ASP A 707 18.04 -12.90 28.22
N ILE A 708 19.05 -13.16 27.41
CA ILE A 708 20.34 -13.75 27.87
C ILE A 708 20.98 -12.87 28.97
N ASP A 709 20.81 -11.55 28.87
CA ASP A 709 21.07 -10.61 29.95
C ASP A 709 19.80 -10.43 30.82
N ALA A 710 19.74 -11.15 31.91
CA ALA A 710 18.61 -11.13 32.83
C ALA A 710 18.28 -9.72 33.38
N SER A 711 19.22 -8.76 33.34
CA SER A 711 18.99 -7.38 33.77
C SER A 711 18.00 -6.62 32.85
N LEU A 712 17.84 -7.07 31.60
CA LEU A 712 16.90 -6.52 30.63
C LEU A 712 15.48 -7.05 30.81
N ASN A 713 15.29 -8.12 31.59
CA ASN A 713 13.98 -8.71 31.85
C ASN A 713 13.07 -7.75 32.58
N GLY A 714 11.84 -7.60 32.09
CA GLY A 714 10.86 -6.66 32.66
C GLY A 714 10.93 -5.26 32.06
N GLY A 715 12.04 -4.89 31.37
CA GLY A 715 12.22 -3.63 30.67
C GLY A 715 11.41 -3.52 29.38
N SER A 716 11.32 -2.32 28.83
CA SER A 716 10.72 -2.09 27.49
C SER A 716 11.76 -2.38 26.41
N PHE A 717 11.41 -3.17 25.41
CA PHE A 717 12.18 -3.23 24.17
C PHE A 717 11.68 -2.14 23.21
N ASN A 718 12.55 -1.72 22.27
CA ASN A 718 12.24 -0.65 21.28
C ASN A 718 11.63 0.60 21.92
N SER A 719 12.23 1.09 23.03
CA SER A 719 11.74 2.23 23.82
C SER A 719 11.70 3.54 23.03
N TYR A 720 12.31 3.59 21.86
CA TYR A 720 12.24 4.70 20.90
C TYR A 720 10.93 4.71 20.10
N VAL A 721 10.11 3.67 20.17
CA VAL A 721 8.74 3.68 19.66
C VAL A 721 7.81 4.25 20.74
N PRO A 722 7.03 5.32 20.46
CA PRO A 722 6.18 5.94 21.48
C PRO A 722 5.05 5.00 21.90
N ARG A 723 4.63 5.10 23.19
CA ARG A 723 3.54 4.28 23.73
C ARG A 723 2.17 4.72 23.24
N HIS A 724 1.95 6.02 23.05
CA HIS A 724 0.70 6.61 22.59
C HIS A 724 0.92 7.27 21.25
N VAL A 725 0.13 6.91 20.27
CA VAL A 725 0.16 7.46 18.91
C VAL A 725 -1.26 7.86 18.53
N LEU A 726 -1.46 9.11 18.13
CA LEU A 726 -2.71 9.63 17.57
C LEU A 726 -2.45 10.13 16.16
N ARG A 727 -3.28 9.70 15.22
CA ARG A 727 -3.37 10.22 13.85
C ARG A 727 -4.81 10.62 13.60
N LEU A 728 -5.03 11.87 13.25
CA LEU A 728 -6.35 12.40 12.95
C LEU A 728 -6.26 13.34 11.76
N TRP A 729 -7.13 13.12 10.79
CA TRP A 729 -7.33 14.02 9.66
C TRP A 729 -8.80 14.01 9.25
N GLY A 730 -9.40 15.20 9.10
CA GLY A 730 -10.75 15.38 8.57
C GLY A 730 -10.75 16.41 7.46
N ASP A 731 -11.60 16.23 6.44
CA ASP A 731 -11.86 17.18 5.37
C ASP A 731 -13.37 17.40 5.27
N TYR A 732 -13.80 18.65 5.33
CA TYR A 732 -15.20 19.06 5.31
C TYR A 732 -15.49 19.88 4.06
N ALA A 733 -16.35 19.39 3.18
CA ALA A 733 -16.88 20.14 2.06
C ALA A 733 -17.98 21.08 2.57
N LEU A 734 -17.78 22.39 2.45
CA LEU A 734 -18.70 23.38 2.93
C LEU A 734 -20.02 23.35 2.15
N GLY A 735 -21.08 23.94 2.71
CA GLY A 735 -22.41 23.99 2.09
C GLY A 735 -22.89 25.40 1.73
N GLY A 736 -24.00 25.49 1.02
CA GLY A 736 -24.66 26.74 0.66
C GLY A 736 -23.76 27.64 -0.19
N ALA A 737 -23.64 28.91 0.17
CA ALA A 737 -22.83 29.88 -0.60
C ALA A 737 -21.34 29.54 -0.66
N LEU A 738 -20.85 28.63 0.18
CA LEU A 738 -19.45 28.20 0.24
C LEU A 738 -19.23 26.76 -0.28
N GLU A 739 -20.19 26.18 -1.00
CA GLU A 739 -20.14 24.78 -1.49
C GLU A 739 -18.93 24.45 -2.37
N ARG A 740 -18.27 25.47 -2.93
CA ARG A 740 -17.03 25.31 -3.71
C ARG A 740 -15.78 25.17 -2.85
N PHE A 741 -15.88 25.40 -1.54
CA PHE A 741 -14.77 25.29 -0.61
C PHE A 741 -14.80 23.98 0.17
N SER A 742 -13.62 23.43 0.42
CA SER A 742 -13.38 22.40 1.44
C SER A 742 -12.29 22.85 2.42
N VAL A 743 -12.42 22.42 3.67
CA VAL A 743 -11.43 22.72 4.72
C VAL A 743 -11.03 21.41 5.41
N GLY A 744 -9.75 21.12 5.36
CA GLY A 744 -9.15 19.97 6.05
C GLY A 744 -8.30 20.40 7.24
N ALA A 745 -8.33 19.61 8.31
CA ALA A 745 -7.45 19.78 9.46
C ALA A 745 -7.12 18.43 10.09
N GLY A 746 -5.92 18.36 10.68
CA GLY A 746 -5.49 17.14 11.36
C GLY A 746 -4.34 17.34 12.32
N VAL A 747 -4.09 16.31 13.11
CA VAL A 747 -3.01 16.28 14.09
C VAL A 747 -2.34 14.90 14.10
N ASN A 748 -1.01 14.92 14.06
CA ASN A 748 -0.15 13.79 14.38
C ASN A 748 0.45 14.03 15.77
N ALA A 749 0.08 13.22 16.76
CA ALA A 749 0.58 13.36 18.12
C ALA A 749 1.12 12.05 18.66
N GLN A 750 2.11 12.13 19.51
CA GLN A 750 2.69 10.98 20.17
C GLN A 750 3.21 11.33 21.57
N SER A 751 3.30 10.31 22.43
CA SER A 751 3.94 10.46 23.75
C SER A 751 5.45 10.60 23.63
N ASP A 752 6.09 10.81 24.75
CA ASP A 752 7.54 10.72 24.89
C ASP A 752 8.06 9.31 24.48
N ASN A 753 9.29 9.31 24.01
CA ASN A 753 10.06 8.11 23.76
C ASN A 753 11.52 8.34 24.13
N PHE A 754 12.29 7.27 24.26
CA PHE A 754 13.72 7.38 24.61
C PHE A 754 14.54 6.25 24.01
N ARG A 755 15.83 6.51 23.91
CA ARG A 755 16.84 5.51 23.60
C ARG A 755 17.89 5.51 24.72
N VAL A 756 18.34 4.33 25.11
CA VAL A 756 19.47 4.23 26.03
C VAL A 756 20.75 4.28 25.21
N SER A 757 21.66 5.16 25.57
CA SER A 757 22.96 5.29 24.93
C SER A 757 23.79 4.02 25.16
N PRO A 758 24.35 3.41 24.12
CA PRO A 758 25.25 2.27 24.29
C PRO A 758 26.61 2.64 24.90
N VAL A 759 26.96 3.93 24.94
CA VAL A 759 28.24 4.43 25.44
C VAL A 759 28.14 4.96 26.87
N SER A 760 27.18 5.86 27.13
CA SER A 760 27.03 6.50 28.43
C SER A 760 26.00 5.82 29.34
N SER A 761 25.19 4.90 28.82
CA SER A 761 24.02 4.30 29.47
C SER A 761 22.95 5.30 29.88
N GLU A 762 23.07 6.57 29.48
CA GLU A 762 22.10 7.62 29.73
C GLU A 762 20.90 7.52 28.80
N LYS A 763 19.76 8.06 29.23
CA LYS A 763 18.55 8.11 28.42
C LYS A 763 18.51 9.38 27.57
N ILE A 764 18.59 9.22 26.26
CA ILE A 764 18.31 10.25 25.27
C ILE A 764 16.80 10.28 25.07
N THR A 765 16.12 11.33 25.46
CA THR A 765 14.65 11.42 25.48
C THR A 765 14.14 12.47 24.51
N GLN A 766 13.12 12.14 23.73
CA GLN A 766 12.25 13.07 23.02
C GLN A 766 10.94 13.19 23.79
N ALA A 767 10.61 14.40 24.21
CA ALA A 767 9.33 14.69 24.84
C ALA A 767 8.16 14.49 23.87
N GLY A 768 6.99 14.16 24.39
CA GLY A 768 5.78 14.05 23.56
C GLY A 768 5.49 15.34 22.78
N TYR A 769 4.92 15.20 21.59
CA TYR A 769 4.60 16.34 20.73
C TYR A 769 3.33 16.12 19.91
N ALA A 770 2.80 17.24 19.39
CA ALA A 770 1.71 17.25 18.43
C ALA A 770 2.06 18.18 17.26
N VAL A 771 1.83 17.72 16.04
CA VAL A 771 2.05 18.46 14.79
C VAL A 771 0.70 18.63 14.11
N TRP A 772 0.31 19.89 13.88
CA TRP A 772 -0.96 20.25 13.28
C TRP A 772 -0.80 20.56 11.80
N ASN A 773 -1.71 20.04 11.00
CA ASN A 773 -1.74 20.22 9.55
C ASN A 773 -3.11 20.76 9.13
N GLY A 774 -3.18 21.42 8.00
CA GLY A 774 -4.42 21.97 7.49
C GLY A 774 -4.44 22.08 5.98
N ARG A 775 -5.64 22.17 5.40
CA ARG A 775 -5.88 22.30 3.97
C ARG A 775 -7.06 23.24 3.73
N VAL A 776 -6.97 24.00 2.67
CA VAL A 776 -8.10 24.72 2.09
C VAL A 776 -8.15 24.35 0.61
N GLY A 777 -9.28 23.82 0.16
CA GLY A 777 -9.57 23.51 -1.25
C GLY A 777 -10.63 24.46 -1.80
N TYR A 778 -10.53 24.78 -3.08
CA TYR A 778 -11.51 25.58 -3.80
C TYR A 778 -11.73 25.00 -5.20
N ARG A 779 -12.97 24.64 -5.51
CA ARG A 779 -13.41 24.20 -6.84
C ARG A 779 -13.80 25.42 -7.65
N ILE A 780 -12.98 25.76 -8.64
CA ILE A 780 -13.22 26.90 -9.53
C ILE A 780 -14.45 26.61 -10.40
N ASP A 781 -14.47 25.44 -11.02
CA ASP A 781 -15.57 24.89 -11.80
C ASP A 781 -15.50 23.34 -11.79
N ASP A 782 -16.20 22.66 -12.69
CA ASP A 782 -16.22 21.20 -12.75
C ASP A 782 -14.89 20.60 -13.28
N THR A 783 -14.07 21.41 -13.94
CA THR A 783 -12.76 21.02 -14.49
C THR A 783 -11.62 21.39 -13.56
N TRP A 784 -11.61 22.60 -12.99
CA TRP A 784 -10.49 23.19 -12.29
C TRP A 784 -10.70 23.26 -10.78
N SER A 785 -9.69 22.86 -10.05
CA SER A 785 -9.64 23.02 -8.60
C SER A 785 -8.24 23.47 -8.15
N VAL A 786 -8.19 24.14 -7.00
CA VAL A 786 -6.97 24.58 -6.34
C VAL A 786 -7.02 24.18 -4.88
N ALA A 787 -5.86 23.84 -4.30
CA ALA A 787 -5.75 23.55 -2.89
C ALA A 787 -4.47 24.15 -2.31
N LEU A 788 -4.50 24.53 -1.04
CA LEU A 788 -3.34 24.93 -0.25
C LEU A 788 -3.26 23.99 0.96
N ASN A 789 -2.19 23.23 1.05
CA ASN A 789 -1.87 22.37 2.18
C ASN A 789 -0.78 23.05 3.04
N GLY A 790 -0.95 23.03 4.35
CA GLY A 790 0.04 23.51 5.32
C GLY A 790 0.37 22.39 6.31
N ASN A 791 1.65 22.08 6.45
CA ASN A 791 2.14 21.11 7.41
C ASN A 791 2.87 21.82 8.56
N ASN A 792 2.81 21.22 9.75
CA ASN A 792 3.40 21.78 10.97
C ASN A 792 3.05 23.27 11.18
N LEU A 793 1.76 23.61 11.12
CA LEU A 793 1.25 25.00 11.11
C LEU A 793 1.78 25.85 12.26
N PHE A 794 2.04 25.26 13.42
CA PHE A 794 2.56 25.95 14.61
C PHE A 794 4.08 25.92 14.72
N ASP A 795 4.78 25.45 13.68
CA ASP A 795 6.25 25.35 13.59
C ASP A 795 6.86 24.63 14.81
N LYS A 796 6.23 23.53 15.24
CA LYS A 796 6.72 22.71 16.35
C LYS A 796 8.11 22.17 16.03
N ARG A 797 9.09 22.42 16.92
CA ARG A 797 10.42 21.81 16.85
C ARG A 797 10.42 20.51 17.66
N TYR A 798 10.85 19.43 17.05
CA TYR A 798 10.89 18.09 17.64
C TYR A 798 11.88 17.21 16.85
N TYR A 799 12.31 16.10 17.43
CA TYR A 799 13.01 15.05 16.71
C TYR A 799 12.01 14.00 16.23
N THR A 800 12.03 13.68 14.93
CA THR A 800 11.30 12.53 14.38
C THR A 800 11.94 11.25 14.84
N THR A 801 13.27 11.24 14.90
CA THR A 801 14.08 10.09 15.27
C THR A 801 15.14 10.50 16.29
N ILE A 802 15.24 9.71 17.35
CA ILE A 802 16.33 9.81 18.32
C ILE A 802 17.32 8.69 18.04
N GLY A 803 18.52 9.09 17.61
CA GLY A 803 19.66 8.18 17.41
C GLY A 803 20.44 7.92 18.68
N THR A 804 21.73 7.72 18.50
CA THR A 804 22.71 7.65 19.58
C THR A 804 23.40 9.00 19.75
N GLU A 805 24.35 9.11 20.66
CA GLU A 805 25.22 10.27 20.76
C GLU A 805 26.14 10.42 19.53
N SER A 806 26.38 9.35 18.77
CA SER A 806 27.28 9.38 17.63
C SER A 806 26.64 9.89 16.34
N PHE A 807 25.36 9.61 16.11
CA PHE A 807 24.63 9.98 14.88
C PHE A 807 23.13 9.62 14.99
N GLY A 808 22.38 9.96 13.94
CA GLY A 808 21.01 9.47 13.72
C GLY A 808 19.92 10.22 14.47
N ASN A 809 20.20 11.47 14.89
CA ASN A 809 19.17 12.33 15.47
C ASN A 809 18.63 13.26 14.37
N TYR A 810 17.33 13.15 14.01
CA TYR A 810 16.73 13.90 12.91
C TYR A 810 15.64 14.82 13.41
N TYR A 811 15.71 16.09 13.08
CA TYR A 811 14.62 17.03 13.33
C TYR A 811 13.44 16.76 12.39
N GLY A 812 12.22 16.98 12.89
CA GLY A 812 11.02 17.03 12.07
C GLY A 812 10.97 18.27 11.18
N GLU A 813 10.29 18.16 10.06
CA GLU A 813 10.13 19.25 9.10
C GLU A 813 9.56 20.52 9.77
N PRO A 814 10.13 21.70 9.49
CA PRO A 814 9.53 22.97 9.85
C PRO A 814 8.17 23.19 9.17
N ARG A 815 7.46 24.24 9.57
CA ARG A 815 6.24 24.66 8.88
C ARG A 815 6.50 24.84 7.39
N ASN A 816 5.65 24.20 6.57
CA ASN A 816 5.74 24.30 5.12
C ASN A 816 4.35 24.36 4.49
N PHE A 817 4.31 24.82 3.25
CA PHE A 817 3.09 24.97 2.48
C PHE A 817 3.30 24.42 1.07
N THR A 818 2.23 23.83 0.52
CA THR A 818 2.18 23.36 -0.88
C THR A 818 0.86 23.82 -1.49
N ALA A 819 0.93 24.53 -2.60
CA ALA A 819 -0.22 24.86 -3.43
C ALA A 819 -0.31 23.87 -4.58
N THR A 820 -1.53 23.39 -4.88
CA THR A 820 -1.80 22.44 -5.96
C THR A 820 -2.92 22.97 -6.83
N VAL A 821 -2.76 22.88 -8.15
CA VAL A 821 -3.79 23.12 -9.16
C VAL A 821 -4.05 21.80 -9.87
N LYS A 822 -5.32 21.41 -9.94
CA LYS A 822 -5.75 20.21 -10.68
C LYS A 822 -6.75 20.59 -11.77
N ALA A 823 -6.64 19.91 -12.92
CA ALA A 823 -7.64 19.96 -13.99
C ALA A 823 -8.04 18.55 -14.37
N ARG A 824 -9.36 18.29 -14.46
CA ARG A 824 -9.94 17.00 -14.82
C ARG A 824 -10.86 17.15 -16.01
N PHE A 825 -10.57 16.40 -17.07
CA PHE A 825 -11.29 16.44 -18.36
C PHE A 825 -11.98 15.11 -18.65
#